data_fcd1941dbe911aee19de1e7c3396523f
#
_entry.id   fcd1941dbe911aee19de1e7c3396523f
#
_cell.length_a   1.000
_cell.length_b   1.000
_cell.length_c   1.000
_cell.angle_alpha   90.00
_cell.angle_beta   90.00
_cell.angle_gamma   90.00
#
_symmetry.space_group_name_H-M   'P 1'
#
loop_
_entity.id
_entity.type
_entity.pdbx_description
1 polymer ?
#
loop_
_entity_poly.entity_id
_entity_poly.type
_entity_poly.pdbx_seq_one_letter_code
_entity_poly.pdbx_strand_id
1 'polypeptide(L)'
;VIAPVHHLVVGPPDHGVVRCARDMATATASPVVTAPDRLPPDTPVHIHFTDRLFGRTAHEAADAIVALAQQHRARITVTLHDVPQISDGSAFAARTDCYRRVIDCAATVVVSSVHERLLLEDILDSRPDIRVIPLPIDRPALRSDDVVPQRVVGILGFVYPGKGHSEVLGAMSALDTDVGFEIVGAASAGHEDVLDELRATARHLGRPFSTTGFVPDAELGGRLRSIAVPVAFHRHVSASGSINTWIAAGRRPLVPRGRYVDEMAVNSPDALWIHEDTVEGLAEAMAEALRRPEKTWQATDSAPYPSPAQAADLYSSLFREGMALPSIALPDGRSVVPHNRWDLAPTASDTPRVSVVIPYFRQQHQLDLVLTALTAQTWPASRIQVIVADDGSPEEPNVEEFGSALDITVVRQPDLGFRAAAARNLGASAARGDILCFLDADTVPEPDYIEESVRLIVALPDAVTVGRRRHADLGGWTRADIGTWFDGRSAGPTEFTEPRWLRDGYAGSRDLLDADRRSYRYVISAVMSCSRTLFEELGGFDPTFVGYGGEDWEFAHRAYAAGAVLAHRPRAVAWHDGPDWAERTGGDRERKNAEALMLASRITDPAARTQGLTYALPEIVAVVDTTGHSAASLIETVGSILRHPDCRVWIRGPGADESRRQWGDADCRIQVGLPGDTARSHAVLEVRGLVLFGADALRRLVETGADRLTVDVGNSGTVELRTSRSNCRARRWSSTMGTASEDLVEALFGHMHRTGAEFGLFAGEVQPKLAW
;
A
#
# COMPACT_ATOMS: atom_id res chain seq x y z
N VAL A 1 11.72 -17.20 -11.87
CA VAL A 1 12.03 -17.54 -10.46
C VAL A 1 12.62 -16.30 -9.82
N ILE A 2 11.96 -15.78 -8.80
CA ILE A 2 12.39 -14.60 -8.05
C ILE A 2 13.67 -14.96 -7.29
N ALA A 3 14.72 -14.13 -7.36
CA ALA A 3 15.94 -14.36 -6.60
C ALA A 3 15.64 -14.31 -5.09
N PRO A 4 16.04 -15.29 -4.29
CA PRO A 4 15.78 -15.31 -2.86
C PRO A 4 16.51 -14.14 -2.17
N VAL A 5 15.90 -13.56 -1.15
CA VAL A 5 16.55 -12.57 -0.29
C VAL A 5 17.55 -13.31 0.61
N HIS A 6 18.79 -12.83 0.66
CA HIS A 6 19.84 -13.41 1.53
C HIS A 6 19.87 -12.66 2.85
N HIS A 7 19.85 -13.38 3.97
CA HIS A 7 20.09 -12.78 5.29
C HIS A 7 21.59 -12.69 5.57
N LEU A 8 22.10 -11.47 5.71
CA LEU A 8 23.46 -11.24 6.19
C LEU A 8 23.44 -11.25 7.72
N VAL A 9 24.02 -12.28 8.31
CA VAL A 9 24.02 -12.53 9.77
C VAL A 9 25.43 -12.44 10.30
N VAL A 10 25.74 -11.33 10.96
CA VAL A 10 27.08 -11.03 11.49
C VAL A 10 27.06 -11.09 13.02
N GLY A 11 28.05 -11.76 13.63
CA GLY A 11 28.24 -11.80 15.07
C GLY A 11 28.18 -13.18 15.72
N PRO A 12 28.34 -13.26 17.06
CA PRO A 12 28.32 -14.51 17.80
C PRO A 12 26.95 -15.20 17.73
N PRO A 13 26.88 -16.52 17.61
CA PRO A 13 25.62 -17.25 17.42
C PRO A 13 24.66 -17.17 18.63
N ASP A 14 25.20 -16.89 19.82
CA ASP A 14 24.44 -16.73 21.06
C ASP A 14 23.93 -15.30 21.31
N HIS A 15 24.30 -14.34 20.45
CA HIS A 15 23.78 -12.97 20.53
C HIS A 15 22.30 -12.92 20.12
N GLY A 16 21.44 -12.24 20.91
CA GLY A 16 19.98 -12.21 20.69
C GLY A 16 19.57 -11.77 19.27
N VAL A 17 20.21 -10.72 18.72
CA VAL A 17 19.93 -10.24 17.34
C VAL A 17 20.34 -11.27 16.30
N VAL A 18 21.46 -11.98 16.50
CA VAL A 18 21.94 -13.02 15.58
C VAL A 18 20.99 -14.22 15.58
N ARG A 19 20.47 -14.61 16.75
CA ARG A 19 19.44 -15.66 16.85
C ARG A 19 18.17 -15.23 16.12
N CYS A 20 17.66 -14.05 16.41
CA CYS A 20 16.48 -13.50 15.73
C CYS A 20 16.64 -13.51 14.19
N ALA A 21 17.80 -13.09 13.68
CA ALA A 21 18.11 -13.10 12.25
C ALA A 21 18.10 -14.51 11.65
N ARG A 22 18.63 -15.50 12.34
CA ARG A 22 18.66 -16.91 11.90
C ARG A 22 17.27 -17.55 11.91
N ASP A 23 16.52 -17.29 12.97
CA ASP A 23 15.16 -17.81 13.12
C ASP A 23 14.26 -17.24 12.01
N MET A 24 14.39 -15.95 11.72
CA MET A 24 13.65 -15.31 10.64
C MET A 24 14.08 -15.81 9.25
N ALA A 25 15.37 -15.98 9.01
CA ALA A 25 15.86 -16.57 7.75
C ALA A 25 15.31 -17.99 7.55
N THR A 26 15.26 -18.79 8.62
CA THR A 26 14.67 -20.13 8.58
C THR A 26 13.17 -20.09 8.31
N ALA A 27 12.43 -19.22 9.00
CA ALA A 27 10.98 -19.08 8.88
C ALA A 27 10.55 -18.57 7.48
N THR A 28 11.38 -17.73 6.85
CA THR A 28 11.16 -17.20 5.48
C THR A 28 11.80 -18.07 4.39
N ALA A 29 12.39 -19.21 4.73
CA ALA A 29 13.16 -20.08 3.82
C ALA A 29 14.24 -19.32 3.03
N SER A 30 14.88 -18.34 3.66
CA SER A 30 15.90 -17.47 3.07
C SER A 30 17.31 -17.99 3.31
N PRO A 31 18.23 -17.90 2.35
CA PRO A 31 19.63 -18.28 2.53
C PRO A 31 20.32 -17.37 3.59
N VAL A 32 21.20 -17.96 4.41
CA VAL A 32 22.00 -17.24 5.39
C VAL A 32 23.44 -17.09 4.88
N VAL A 33 23.96 -15.87 4.93
CA VAL A 33 25.35 -15.52 4.64
C VAL A 33 25.97 -14.87 5.88
N THR A 34 27.16 -15.31 6.28
CA THR A 34 27.78 -14.87 7.52
C THR A 34 28.92 -13.85 7.32
N ALA A 35 29.26 -13.55 6.07
CA ALA A 35 30.27 -12.54 5.74
C ALA A 35 29.89 -11.80 4.46
N PRO A 36 30.11 -10.46 4.38
CA PRO A 36 29.71 -9.64 3.24
C PRO A 36 30.33 -10.09 1.90
N ASP A 37 31.56 -10.56 1.91
CA ASP A 37 32.31 -11.05 0.73
C ASP A 37 31.74 -12.34 0.13
N ARG A 38 30.83 -13.01 0.84
CA ARG A 38 30.14 -14.23 0.37
C ARG A 38 28.75 -13.95 -0.22
N LEU A 39 28.31 -12.71 -0.22
CA LEU A 39 27.03 -12.34 -0.83
C LEU A 39 27.12 -12.50 -2.37
N PRO A 40 26.18 -13.22 -2.99
CA PRO A 40 26.13 -13.28 -4.44
C PRO A 40 25.86 -11.88 -5.03
N PRO A 41 26.50 -11.50 -6.15
CA PRO A 41 26.25 -10.23 -6.79
C PRO A 41 24.77 -10.08 -7.20
N ASP A 42 24.26 -8.85 -7.12
CA ASP A 42 22.92 -8.46 -7.57
C ASP A 42 21.75 -9.21 -6.90
N THR A 43 21.96 -9.82 -5.73
CA THR A 43 20.89 -10.45 -4.95
C THR A 43 20.38 -9.52 -3.85
N PRO A 44 19.05 -9.47 -3.58
CA PRO A 44 18.50 -8.72 -2.46
C PRO A 44 19.06 -9.21 -1.11
N VAL A 45 19.35 -8.28 -0.21
CA VAL A 45 19.95 -8.58 1.11
C VAL A 45 19.08 -8.01 2.21
N HIS A 46 18.88 -8.80 3.27
CA HIS A 46 18.29 -8.36 4.52
C HIS A 46 19.31 -8.42 5.67
N ILE A 47 19.35 -7.37 6.49
CA ILE A 47 20.31 -7.21 7.58
C ILE A 47 19.57 -6.96 8.88
N HIS A 48 19.85 -7.73 9.93
CA HIS A 48 19.48 -7.39 11.30
C HIS A 48 20.61 -6.59 11.93
N PHE A 49 20.37 -5.29 12.14
CA PHE A 49 21.41 -4.34 12.51
C PHE A 49 21.31 -3.89 13.97
N THR A 50 22.44 -3.93 14.66
CA THR A 50 22.77 -3.13 15.84
C THR A 50 24.24 -2.72 15.71
N ASP A 51 24.58 -1.49 16.09
CA ASP A 51 25.93 -0.92 15.93
C ASP A 51 27.03 -1.81 16.50
N ARG A 52 26.74 -2.49 17.60
CA ARG A 52 27.71 -3.38 18.31
C ARG A 52 28.12 -4.64 17.54
N LEU A 53 27.35 -5.07 16.56
CA LEU A 53 27.67 -6.25 15.74
C LEU A 53 28.50 -5.91 14.48
N PHE A 54 28.44 -4.67 14.02
CA PHE A 54 29.06 -4.27 12.75
C PHE A 54 30.29 -3.40 12.90
N GLY A 55 30.61 -2.94 14.14
CA GLY A 55 31.81 -2.15 14.42
C GLY A 55 32.14 -2.13 15.89
N ARG A 56 33.40 -1.73 16.21
CA ARG A 56 33.83 -1.45 17.61
C ARG A 56 33.31 -0.10 18.10
N THR A 57 32.98 0.78 17.16
CA THR A 57 32.33 2.07 17.36
C THR A 57 31.12 2.21 16.46
N ALA A 58 30.19 3.10 16.84
CA ALA A 58 29.01 3.40 16.00
C ALA A 58 29.43 3.89 14.60
N HIS A 59 30.51 4.66 14.50
CA HIS A 59 31.03 5.16 13.22
C HIS A 59 31.54 4.01 12.33
N GLU A 60 32.37 3.09 12.87
CA GLU A 60 32.82 1.89 12.14
C GLU A 60 31.65 1.03 11.66
N ALA A 61 30.60 0.89 12.46
CA ALA A 61 29.41 0.13 12.10
C ALA A 61 28.66 0.77 10.91
N ALA A 62 28.51 2.09 10.92
CA ALA A 62 27.92 2.81 9.79
C ALA A 62 28.76 2.67 8.52
N ASP A 63 30.09 2.82 8.63
CA ASP A 63 31.01 2.67 7.48
C ASP A 63 30.92 1.29 6.86
N ALA A 64 30.77 0.24 7.66
CA ALA A 64 30.62 -1.13 7.18
C ALA A 64 29.37 -1.30 6.31
N ILE A 65 28.23 -0.74 6.72
CA ILE A 65 26.97 -0.83 5.98
C ILE A 65 27.00 0.07 4.73
N VAL A 66 27.56 1.28 4.84
CA VAL A 66 27.72 2.19 3.68
C VAL A 66 28.61 1.55 2.61
N ALA A 67 29.75 0.95 3.01
CA ALA A 67 30.63 0.24 2.09
C ALA A 67 29.92 -0.95 1.41
N LEU A 68 29.14 -1.72 2.17
CA LEU A 68 28.34 -2.81 1.62
C LEU A 68 27.34 -2.28 0.60
N ALA A 69 26.62 -1.21 0.90
CA ALA A 69 25.63 -0.62 -0.01
C ALA A 69 26.25 -0.07 -1.30
N GLN A 70 27.49 0.48 -1.23
CA GLN A 70 28.22 0.96 -2.39
C GLN A 70 28.76 -0.17 -3.29
N GLN A 71 29.13 -1.30 -2.69
CA GLN A 71 29.66 -2.46 -3.42
C GLN A 71 28.56 -3.36 -3.95
N HIS A 72 27.41 -3.40 -3.30
CA HIS A 72 26.30 -4.30 -3.61
C HIS A 72 25.16 -3.52 -4.26
N ARG A 73 24.94 -3.74 -5.58
CA ARG A 73 23.95 -3.00 -6.38
C ARG A 73 22.49 -3.39 -6.11
N ALA A 74 22.28 -4.50 -5.45
CA ALA A 74 20.94 -5.01 -5.18
C ALA A 74 20.31 -4.29 -3.98
N ARG A 75 18.99 -4.45 -3.83
CA ARG A 75 18.18 -3.88 -2.77
C ARG A 75 18.63 -4.37 -1.39
N ILE A 76 18.96 -3.45 -0.48
CA ILE A 76 19.25 -3.73 0.93
C ILE A 76 18.04 -3.32 1.76
N THR A 77 17.55 -4.24 2.59
CA THR A 77 16.53 -3.99 3.62
C THR A 77 17.17 -4.22 4.99
N VAL A 78 16.78 -3.42 6.00
CA VAL A 78 17.43 -3.48 7.33
C VAL A 78 16.37 -3.54 8.42
N THR A 79 16.49 -4.53 9.33
CA THR A 79 15.80 -4.49 10.62
C THR A 79 16.73 -3.88 11.65
N LEU A 80 16.32 -2.75 12.23
CA LEU A 80 17.06 -2.06 13.27
C LEU A 80 16.70 -2.62 14.64
N HIS A 81 17.73 -2.85 15.45
CA HIS A 81 17.59 -3.24 16.85
C HIS A 81 18.29 -2.20 17.73
N ASP A 82 17.84 -2.07 18.98
CA ASP A 82 18.41 -1.14 19.95
C ASP A 82 18.50 0.31 19.43
N VAL A 83 17.38 0.82 18.91
CA VAL A 83 17.26 2.19 18.34
C VAL A 83 17.79 3.23 19.35
N PRO A 84 18.55 4.25 18.89
CA PRO A 84 19.12 5.27 19.75
C PRO A 84 18.09 6.00 20.61
N GLN A 85 18.39 6.18 21.90
CA GLN A 85 17.55 6.86 22.87
C GLN A 85 18.36 7.85 23.70
N ILE A 86 17.71 8.89 24.24
CA ILE A 86 18.36 9.87 25.13
C ILE A 86 19.04 9.21 26.33
N SER A 87 18.53 8.05 26.77
CA SER A 87 19.14 7.23 27.83
C SER A 87 20.52 6.67 27.50
N ASP A 88 20.94 6.67 26.21
CA ASP A 88 22.30 6.30 25.79
C ASP A 88 23.38 7.32 26.25
N GLY A 89 22.96 8.46 26.80
CA GLY A 89 23.84 9.46 27.37
C GLY A 89 24.86 10.01 26.38
N SER A 90 26.16 9.90 26.68
CA SER A 90 27.24 10.41 25.80
C SER A 90 27.35 9.67 24.46
N ALA A 91 26.79 8.47 24.31
CA ALA A 91 26.80 7.71 23.07
C ALA A 91 25.65 8.10 22.12
N PHE A 92 24.63 8.81 22.61
CA PHE A 92 23.40 9.11 21.84
C PHE A 92 23.66 9.78 20.48
N ALA A 93 24.49 10.83 20.48
CA ALA A 93 24.77 11.57 19.24
C ALA A 93 25.48 10.71 18.18
N ALA A 94 26.49 9.92 18.60
CA ALA A 94 27.24 9.05 17.70
C ALA A 94 26.38 7.89 17.18
N ARG A 95 25.52 7.32 18.04
CA ARG A 95 24.57 6.26 17.63
C ARG A 95 23.50 6.83 16.69
N THR A 96 22.97 8.02 16.95
CA THR A 96 22.01 8.71 16.07
C THR A 96 22.58 8.90 14.66
N ASP A 97 23.83 9.40 14.54
CA ASP A 97 24.50 9.54 13.25
C ASP A 97 24.69 8.20 12.53
N CYS A 98 25.11 7.17 13.28
CA CYS A 98 25.23 5.82 12.73
C CYS A 98 23.92 5.30 12.14
N TYR A 99 22.84 5.34 12.92
CA TYR A 99 21.55 4.82 12.47
C TYR A 99 20.97 5.62 11.31
N ARG A 100 21.13 6.96 11.29
CA ARG A 100 20.76 7.81 10.16
C ARG A 100 21.46 7.35 8.86
N ARG A 101 22.78 7.17 8.90
CA ARG A 101 23.59 6.73 7.75
C ARG A 101 23.20 5.33 7.26
N VAL A 102 22.85 4.42 8.15
CA VAL A 102 22.35 3.08 7.81
C VAL A 102 20.98 3.16 7.13
N ILE A 103 20.08 3.99 7.65
CA ILE A 103 18.74 4.23 7.09
C ILE A 103 18.84 4.81 5.68
N ASP A 104 19.73 5.77 5.45
CA ASP A 104 19.94 6.41 4.14
C ASP A 104 20.44 5.43 3.07
N CYS A 105 21.04 4.31 3.47
CA CYS A 105 21.50 3.26 2.55
C CYS A 105 20.44 2.17 2.29
N ALA A 106 19.38 2.11 3.10
CA ALA A 106 18.38 1.05 3.04
C ALA A 106 17.22 1.41 2.10
N ALA A 107 16.78 0.47 1.30
CA ALA A 107 15.55 0.62 0.49
C ALA A 107 14.28 0.55 1.36
N THR A 108 14.33 -0.18 2.46
CA THR A 108 13.26 -0.27 3.45
C THR A 108 13.86 -0.55 4.83
N VAL A 109 13.34 0.10 5.84
CA VAL A 109 13.72 -0.05 7.24
C VAL A 109 12.62 -0.75 8.01
N VAL A 110 12.99 -1.70 8.87
CA VAL A 110 12.07 -2.42 9.76
C VAL A 110 12.47 -2.11 11.21
N VAL A 111 11.47 -1.92 12.06
CA VAL A 111 11.61 -1.80 13.51
C VAL A 111 10.64 -2.76 14.21
N SER A 112 10.90 -3.06 15.49
CA SER A 112 10.11 -4.07 16.21
C SER A 112 8.89 -3.49 16.95
N SER A 113 8.68 -2.17 16.91
CA SER A 113 7.53 -1.53 17.57
C SER A 113 7.20 -0.17 16.95
N VAL A 114 5.97 0.28 17.13
CA VAL A 114 5.58 1.67 16.81
C VAL A 114 6.36 2.65 17.68
N HIS A 115 6.65 2.27 18.92
CA HIS A 115 7.49 3.08 19.79
C HIS A 115 8.88 3.33 19.18
N GLU A 116 9.56 2.30 18.64
CA GLU A 116 10.83 2.45 17.93
C GLU A 116 10.73 3.32 16.69
N ARG A 117 9.64 3.17 15.93
CA ARG A 117 9.38 4.05 14.78
C ARG A 117 9.30 5.51 15.19
N LEU A 118 8.55 5.83 16.25
CA LEU A 118 8.44 7.21 16.76
C LEU A 118 9.79 7.75 17.23
N LEU A 119 10.63 6.92 17.90
CA LEU A 119 11.97 7.32 18.28
C LEU A 119 12.85 7.66 17.07
N LEU A 120 12.72 6.93 15.98
CA LEU A 120 13.44 7.24 14.74
C LEU A 120 12.89 8.50 14.07
N GLU A 121 11.57 8.66 14.00
CA GLU A 121 10.94 9.87 13.43
C GLU A 121 11.35 11.15 14.15
N ASP A 122 11.63 11.08 15.48
CA ASP A 122 12.11 12.21 16.28
C ASP A 122 13.56 12.61 15.97
N ILE A 123 14.39 11.69 15.43
CA ILE A 123 15.82 11.93 15.14
C ILE A 123 16.16 12.06 13.67
N LEU A 124 15.20 11.81 12.76
CA LEU A 124 15.39 11.87 11.32
C LEU A 124 14.83 13.17 10.74
N ASP A 125 15.57 13.78 9.82
CA ASP A 125 15.13 14.98 9.08
C ASP A 125 14.16 14.66 7.93
N SER A 126 14.10 13.40 7.49
CA SER A 126 13.22 12.86 6.46
C SER A 126 12.32 11.77 7.05
N ARG A 127 11.22 11.47 6.40
CA ARG A 127 10.34 10.35 6.76
C ARG A 127 10.56 9.18 5.79
N PRO A 128 11.53 8.29 6.05
CA PRO A 128 11.71 7.09 5.26
C PRO A 128 10.52 6.13 5.48
N ASP A 129 10.39 5.16 4.57
CA ASP A 129 9.42 4.08 4.73
C ASP A 129 9.86 3.11 5.84
N ILE A 130 9.41 3.36 7.06
CA ILE A 130 9.70 2.54 8.23
C ILE A 130 8.55 1.57 8.48
N ARG A 131 8.84 0.28 8.40
CA ARG A 131 7.90 -0.82 8.67
C ARG A 131 7.97 -1.25 10.12
N VAL A 132 6.83 -1.64 10.66
CA VAL A 132 6.76 -2.21 12.02
C VAL A 132 6.44 -3.69 11.91
N ILE A 133 7.41 -4.54 12.25
CA ILE A 133 7.22 -5.99 12.37
C ILE A 133 7.63 -6.38 13.79
N PRO A 134 6.66 -6.64 14.69
CA PRO A 134 6.97 -6.93 16.08
C PRO A 134 7.76 -8.23 16.22
N LEU A 135 8.57 -8.30 17.27
CA LEU A 135 9.33 -9.52 17.59
C LEU A 135 8.36 -10.70 17.82
N PRO A 136 8.60 -11.86 17.17
CA PRO A 136 7.72 -13.01 17.32
C PRO A 136 7.72 -13.53 18.74
N ILE A 137 6.59 -14.08 19.16
CA ILE A 137 6.38 -14.71 20.45
C ILE A 137 5.94 -16.15 20.20
N ASP A 138 6.69 -17.11 20.71
CA ASP A 138 6.31 -18.52 20.63
C ASP A 138 5.02 -18.79 21.40
N ARG A 139 4.29 -19.80 20.96
CA ARG A 139 3.06 -20.21 21.64
C ARG A 139 3.38 -20.51 23.12
N PRO A 140 2.62 -19.92 24.07
CA PRO A 140 2.87 -20.12 25.49
C PRO A 140 2.81 -21.60 25.89
N ALA A 141 3.77 -22.02 26.69
CA ALA A 141 3.75 -23.36 27.26
C ALA A 141 2.57 -23.49 28.23
N LEU A 142 1.84 -24.60 28.13
CA LEU A 142 0.73 -24.88 29.04
C LEU A 142 1.25 -25.01 30.48
N ARG A 143 0.43 -24.57 31.43
CA ARG A 143 0.68 -24.79 32.86
C ARG A 143 0.61 -26.30 33.15
N SER A 144 1.66 -26.84 33.82
CA SER A 144 1.66 -28.19 34.34
C SER A 144 1.39 -28.11 35.83
N ASP A 145 0.52 -28.96 36.35
CA ASP A 145 0.19 -29.10 37.77
C ASP A 145 1.39 -29.64 38.60
N ASP A 146 2.37 -30.22 37.93
CA ASP A 146 3.57 -30.78 38.57
C ASP A 146 4.60 -29.68 38.99
N VAL A 147 4.41 -28.44 38.51
CA VAL A 147 5.33 -27.33 38.83
C VAL A 147 4.76 -26.46 39.94
N VAL A 148 5.30 -26.61 41.15
CA VAL A 148 4.98 -25.71 42.27
C VAL A 148 5.98 -24.57 42.25
N PRO A 149 5.56 -23.30 41.95
CA PRO A 149 6.50 -22.19 41.96
C PRO A 149 7.09 -21.92 43.30
N GLN A 150 8.43 -21.70 43.34
CA GLN A 150 9.15 -21.28 44.52
C GLN A 150 8.78 -19.83 44.86
N ARG A 151 8.73 -19.45 46.12
CA ARG A 151 8.47 -18.05 46.56
C ARG A 151 9.64 -17.13 46.22
N VAL A 152 9.82 -16.88 44.94
CA VAL A 152 10.94 -16.11 44.37
C VAL A 152 10.35 -15.07 43.39
N VAL A 153 10.90 -13.86 43.51
CA VAL A 153 10.74 -12.81 42.47
C VAL A 153 11.91 -12.98 41.49
N GLY A 154 11.61 -13.15 40.24
CA GLY A 154 12.63 -13.43 39.21
C GLY A 154 12.70 -12.42 38.08
N ILE A 155 13.93 -12.06 37.70
CA ILE A 155 14.22 -11.24 36.50
C ILE A 155 15.01 -12.09 35.51
N LEU A 156 14.63 -12.02 34.22
CA LEU A 156 15.32 -12.70 33.12
C LEU A 156 16.25 -11.74 32.35
N GLY A 157 17.50 -12.19 32.14
CA GLY A 157 18.45 -11.57 31.22
C GLY A 157 19.74 -11.10 31.89
N PHE A 158 20.59 -10.41 31.14
CA PHE A 158 21.86 -9.90 31.63
C PHE A 158 21.69 -8.82 32.70
N VAL A 159 22.63 -8.78 33.67
CA VAL A 159 22.71 -7.72 34.69
C VAL A 159 23.53 -6.58 34.12
N TYR A 160 22.93 -5.38 34.06
CA TYR A 160 23.58 -4.11 33.74
C TYR A 160 22.76 -2.95 34.32
N PRO A 161 23.32 -1.75 34.46
CA PRO A 161 22.60 -0.57 34.93
C PRO A 161 21.38 -0.24 34.06
N GLY A 162 20.22 0.03 34.67
CA GLY A 162 18.97 0.36 33.97
C GLY A 162 18.07 -0.83 33.64
N LYS A 163 18.47 -2.08 33.92
CA LYS A 163 17.64 -3.27 33.76
C LYS A 163 16.60 -3.46 34.87
N GLY A 164 16.59 -2.60 35.88
CA GLY A 164 15.58 -2.60 36.93
C GLY A 164 15.87 -3.53 38.13
N HIS A 165 17.02 -4.20 38.20
CA HIS A 165 17.32 -5.14 39.26
C HIS A 165 17.33 -4.49 40.66
N SER A 166 17.91 -3.29 40.77
CA SER A 166 17.98 -2.53 42.03
C SER A 166 16.61 -2.04 42.48
N GLU A 167 15.79 -1.59 41.54
CA GLU A 167 14.45 -1.13 41.78
C GLU A 167 13.53 -2.28 42.25
N VAL A 168 13.64 -3.45 41.61
CA VAL A 168 12.88 -4.64 42.00
C VAL A 168 13.30 -5.10 43.40
N LEU A 169 14.60 -5.19 43.66
CA LEU A 169 15.12 -5.57 45.02
C LEU A 169 14.70 -4.55 46.08
N GLY A 170 14.73 -3.24 45.74
CA GLY A 170 14.19 -2.18 46.59
C GLY A 170 12.71 -2.30 46.91
N ALA A 171 11.89 -2.55 45.89
CA ALA A 171 10.45 -2.76 46.06
C ALA A 171 10.09 -4.01 46.88
N MET A 172 10.97 -5.02 46.86
CA MET A 172 10.79 -6.22 47.69
C MET A 172 10.88 -5.92 49.21
N SER A 173 11.40 -4.76 49.63
CA SER A 173 11.42 -4.39 51.06
C SER A 173 10.03 -4.40 51.72
N ALA A 174 8.97 -4.24 50.90
CA ALA A 174 7.56 -4.30 51.31
C ALA A 174 7.00 -5.75 51.43
N LEU A 175 7.77 -6.78 51.05
CA LEU A 175 7.35 -8.19 51.07
C LEU A 175 7.94 -8.93 52.27
N ASP A 176 7.40 -10.14 52.58
CA ASP A 176 7.95 -11.02 53.59
C ASP A 176 9.42 -11.40 53.28
N THR A 177 10.27 -11.54 54.28
CA THR A 177 11.71 -11.79 54.10
C THR A 177 12.04 -13.20 53.57
N ASP A 178 11.10 -14.15 53.63
CA ASP A 178 11.24 -15.48 53.05
C ASP A 178 11.12 -15.51 51.51
N VAL A 179 10.66 -14.41 50.91
CA VAL A 179 10.58 -14.27 49.44
C VAL A 179 12.00 -14.00 48.90
N GLY A 180 12.52 -14.93 48.10
CA GLY A 180 13.84 -14.80 47.46
C GLY A 180 13.86 -13.89 46.25
N PHE A 181 15.04 -13.40 45.90
CA PHE A 181 15.27 -12.69 44.63
C PHE A 181 16.23 -13.51 43.75
N GLU A 182 15.80 -13.78 42.54
CA GLU A 182 16.57 -14.59 41.58
C GLU A 182 16.79 -13.85 40.27
N ILE A 183 18.01 -13.88 39.79
CA ILE A 183 18.37 -13.42 38.45
C ILE A 183 18.61 -14.65 37.58
N VAL A 184 17.77 -14.84 36.58
CA VAL A 184 17.92 -15.88 35.54
C VAL A 184 18.82 -15.29 34.43
N GLY A 185 20.13 -15.39 34.62
CA GLY A 185 21.12 -14.76 33.75
C GLY A 185 22.46 -14.52 34.48
N ALA A 186 23.36 -13.84 33.78
CA ALA A 186 24.72 -13.47 34.26
C ALA A 186 24.91 -11.96 34.17
N ALA A 187 25.95 -11.45 34.86
CA ALA A 187 26.42 -10.08 34.62
C ALA A 187 26.89 -9.95 33.15
N SER A 188 26.58 -8.83 32.52
CA SER A 188 27.23 -8.49 31.25
C SER A 188 28.70 -8.11 31.52
N ALA A 189 29.58 -8.34 30.55
CA ALA A 189 31.00 -8.07 30.68
C ALA A 189 31.26 -6.62 31.13
N GLY A 190 32.01 -6.45 32.21
CA GLY A 190 32.34 -5.16 32.84
C GLY A 190 31.26 -4.63 33.80
N HIS A 191 30.26 -5.43 34.20
CA HIS A 191 29.21 -5.08 35.17
C HIS A 191 29.09 -6.12 36.30
N GLU A 192 30.15 -6.83 36.60
CA GLU A 192 30.23 -7.79 37.71
C GLU A 192 30.03 -7.10 39.06
N ASP A 193 30.44 -5.85 39.17
CA ASP A 193 30.28 -4.96 40.32
C ASP A 193 28.78 -4.75 40.65
N VAL A 194 27.94 -4.57 39.69
CA VAL A 194 26.46 -4.42 39.86
C VAL A 194 25.88 -5.68 40.53
N LEU A 195 26.35 -6.86 40.14
CA LEU A 195 25.90 -8.12 40.74
C LEU A 195 26.33 -8.23 42.21
N ASP A 196 27.53 -7.77 42.55
CA ASP A 196 28.05 -7.76 43.92
C ASP A 196 27.31 -6.77 44.82
N GLU A 197 26.94 -5.58 44.27
CA GLU A 197 26.09 -4.61 44.95
C GLU A 197 24.69 -5.18 45.24
N LEU A 198 24.06 -5.83 44.27
CA LEU A 198 22.76 -6.47 44.45
C LEU A 198 22.81 -7.56 45.53
N ARG A 199 23.88 -8.37 45.55
CA ARG A 199 24.10 -9.40 46.54
C ARG A 199 24.31 -8.82 47.96
N ALA A 200 25.00 -7.69 48.06
CA ALA A 200 25.19 -6.97 49.31
C ALA A 200 23.87 -6.38 49.83
N THR A 201 23.08 -5.77 48.92
CA THR A 201 21.76 -5.19 49.23
C THR A 201 20.78 -6.29 49.69
N ALA A 202 20.72 -7.42 49.01
CA ALA A 202 19.85 -8.54 49.38
C ALA A 202 20.22 -9.06 50.79
N ARG A 203 21.52 -9.18 51.13
CA ARG A 203 21.97 -9.54 52.47
C ARG A 203 21.54 -8.52 53.53
N HIS A 204 21.65 -7.23 53.21
CA HIS A 204 21.22 -6.18 54.14
C HIS A 204 19.69 -6.25 54.40
N LEU A 205 18.91 -6.60 53.38
CA LEU A 205 17.46 -6.79 53.47
C LEU A 205 17.06 -8.16 54.07
N GLY A 206 18.05 -9.01 54.43
CA GLY A 206 17.81 -10.35 55.00
C GLY A 206 17.12 -11.33 54.03
N ARG A 207 17.34 -11.18 52.69
CA ARG A 207 16.65 -11.95 51.66
C ARG A 207 17.51 -13.00 50.99
N PRO A 208 16.98 -14.19 50.68
CA PRO A 208 17.64 -15.14 49.79
C PRO A 208 17.92 -14.50 48.42
N PHE A 209 19.14 -14.66 47.91
CA PHE A 209 19.56 -14.15 46.61
C PHE A 209 20.29 -15.23 45.81
N SER A 210 19.91 -15.39 44.56
CA SER A 210 20.56 -16.33 43.63
C SER A 210 20.71 -15.76 42.24
N THR A 211 21.68 -16.26 41.49
CA THR A 211 21.86 -16.02 40.07
C THR A 211 22.21 -17.34 39.39
N THR A 212 21.57 -17.61 38.23
CA THR A 212 21.75 -18.91 37.56
C THR A 212 22.97 -18.94 36.66
N GLY A 213 23.51 -17.78 36.28
CA GLY A 213 24.38 -17.71 35.11
C GLY A 213 23.59 -18.03 33.82
N PHE A 214 24.31 -18.42 32.77
CA PHE A 214 23.68 -18.85 31.52
C PHE A 214 22.86 -20.13 31.75
N VAL A 215 21.60 -20.11 31.27
CA VAL A 215 20.69 -21.27 31.31
C VAL A 215 20.45 -21.72 29.86
N PRO A 216 20.71 -23.00 29.51
CA PRO A 216 20.42 -23.54 28.19
C PRO A 216 18.93 -23.40 27.82
N ASP A 217 18.64 -23.17 26.55
CA ASP A 217 17.25 -22.96 26.07
C ASP A 217 16.31 -24.12 26.44
N ALA A 218 16.81 -25.36 26.43
CA ALA A 218 16.03 -26.54 26.80
C ALA A 218 15.59 -26.54 28.29
N GLU A 219 16.31 -25.87 29.14
CA GLU A 219 16.06 -25.80 30.61
C GLU A 219 15.37 -24.50 31.02
N LEU A 220 15.50 -23.44 30.19
CA LEU A 220 15.07 -22.09 30.50
C LEU A 220 13.56 -22.03 30.80
N GLY A 221 12.73 -22.64 29.95
CA GLY A 221 11.28 -22.67 30.16
C GLY A 221 10.88 -23.29 31.50
N GLY A 222 11.53 -24.40 31.89
CA GLY A 222 11.35 -25.04 33.22
C GLY A 222 11.70 -24.13 34.36
N ARG A 223 12.86 -23.44 34.25
CA ARG A 223 13.32 -22.50 35.27
C ARG A 223 12.37 -21.32 35.47
N LEU A 224 11.91 -20.72 34.35
CA LEU A 224 10.98 -19.59 34.39
C LEU A 224 9.62 -19.98 35.01
N ARG A 225 9.14 -21.18 34.73
CA ARG A 225 7.91 -21.69 35.35
C ARG A 225 8.03 -21.93 36.86
N SER A 226 9.24 -22.21 37.38
CA SER A 226 9.45 -22.41 38.80
C SER A 226 9.49 -21.11 39.65
N ILE A 227 9.44 -19.93 39.03
CA ILE A 227 9.45 -18.62 39.69
C ILE A 227 8.00 -18.19 39.98
N ALA A 228 7.71 -17.79 41.23
CA ALA A 228 6.35 -17.36 41.62
C ALA A 228 6.01 -16.02 41.00
N VAL A 229 6.88 -15.05 41.01
CA VAL A 229 6.63 -13.69 40.53
C VAL A 229 7.58 -13.34 39.38
N PRO A 230 7.15 -13.46 38.13
CA PRO A 230 7.92 -13.05 36.96
C PRO A 230 7.94 -11.52 36.84
N VAL A 231 9.12 -10.91 36.74
CA VAL A 231 9.25 -9.44 36.62
C VAL A 231 10.12 -9.07 35.43
N ALA A 232 9.68 -8.05 34.66
CA ALA A 232 10.46 -7.43 33.60
C ALA A 232 10.35 -5.90 33.72
N PHE A 233 11.03 -5.34 34.72
CA PHE A 233 11.01 -3.92 35.05
C PHE A 233 12.05 -3.14 34.23
N HIS A 234 11.73 -2.86 32.98
CA HIS A 234 12.57 -2.08 32.07
C HIS A 234 11.99 -0.68 31.86
N ARG A 235 12.70 0.37 32.27
CA ARG A 235 12.24 1.76 32.11
C ARG A 235 12.40 2.32 30.70
N HIS A 236 13.34 1.81 29.92
CA HIS A 236 13.67 2.31 28.58
C HIS A 236 13.64 1.16 27.58
N VAL A 237 12.49 0.48 27.49
CA VAL A 237 12.28 -0.65 26.59
C VAL A 237 11.58 -0.18 25.32
N SER A 238 12.14 -0.54 24.17
CA SER A 238 11.51 -0.32 22.85
C SER A 238 11.17 -1.64 22.15
N ALA A 239 11.89 -2.72 22.51
CA ALA A 239 11.60 -4.10 22.16
C ALA A 239 12.24 -5.01 23.21
N SER A 240 11.63 -6.15 23.55
CA SER A 240 12.14 -6.99 24.65
C SER A 240 11.99 -8.49 24.41
N GLY A 241 13.10 -9.12 24.07
CA GLY A 241 13.17 -10.59 24.03
C GLY A 241 12.89 -11.25 25.37
N SER A 242 13.26 -10.61 26.51
CA SER A 242 12.99 -11.20 27.84
C SER A 242 11.51 -11.21 28.21
N ILE A 243 10.73 -10.20 27.83
CA ILE A 243 9.28 -10.19 27.98
C ILE A 243 8.67 -11.33 27.14
N ASN A 244 9.08 -11.44 25.87
CA ASN A 244 8.58 -12.49 24.97
C ASN A 244 8.94 -13.90 25.49
N THR A 245 10.13 -14.08 26.05
CA THR A 245 10.55 -15.36 26.64
C THR A 245 9.72 -15.73 27.88
N TRP A 246 9.38 -14.77 28.75
CA TRP A 246 8.43 -14.99 29.84
C TRP A 246 7.07 -15.46 29.34
N ILE A 247 6.53 -14.78 28.30
CA ILE A 247 5.22 -15.14 27.70
C ILE A 247 5.30 -16.55 27.09
N ALA A 248 6.34 -16.85 26.33
CA ALA A 248 6.56 -18.17 25.73
C ALA A 248 6.70 -19.30 26.79
N ALA A 249 7.25 -19.00 27.98
CA ALA A 249 7.29 -19.92 29.12
C ALA A 249 5.91 -20.13 29.78
N GLY A 250 4.85 -19.50 29.28
CA GLY A 250 3.50 -19.56 29.84
C GLY A 250 3.28 -18.62 31.02
N ARG A 251 4.17 -17.65 31.23
CA ARG A 251 4.12 -16.73 32.37
C ARG A 251 3.66 -15.35 31.92
N ARG A 252 2.99 -14.65 32.82
CA ARG A 252 2.49 -13.28 32.66
C ARG A 252 3.37 -12.34 33.51
N PRO A 253 4.43 -11.72 32.90
CA PRO A 253 5.35 -10.92 33.66
C PRO A 253 4.75 -9.60 34.13
N LEU A 254 5.17 -9.14 35.32
CA LEU A 254 4.89 -7.81 35.82
C LEU A 254 5.78 -6.81 35.07
N VAL A 255 5.15 -5.81 34.44
CA VAL A 255 5.82 -4.79 33.63
C VAL A 255 5.32 -3.39 33.98
N PRO A 256 6.19 -2.36 34.04
CA PRO A 256 5.75 -0.99 34.25
C PRO A 256 5.02 -0.46 33.01
N ARG A 257 3.99 0.38 33.21
CA ARG A 257 3.27 1.05 32.14
C ARG A 257 4.24 1.87 31.27
N GLY A 258 4.07 1.80 29.97
CA GLY A 258 4.88 2.55 29.00
C GLY A 258 4.42 2.32 27.58
N ARG A 259 4.85 3.15 26.63
CA ARG A 259 4.38 3.12 25.22
C ARG A 259 4.52 1.75 24.58
N TYR A 260 5.66 1.10 24.72
CA TYR A 260 5.89 -0.25 24.18
C TYR A 260 5.00 -1.30 24.86
N VAL A 261 4.84 -1.22 26.18
CA VAL A 261 4.02 -2.14 26.97
C VAL A 261 2.53 -1.98 26.62
N ASP A 262 2.05 -0.74 26.44
CA ASP A 262 0.68 -0.46 26.00
C ASP A 262 0.43 -0.97 24.58
N GLU A 263 1.42 -0.86 23.66
CA GLU A 263 1.37 -1.45 22.31
C GLU A 263 1.28 -2.99 22.37
N MET A 264 2.10 -3.64 23.20
CA MET A 264 2.05 -5.08 23.40
C MET A 264 0.71 -5.54 23.97
N ALA A 265 0.14 -4.79 24.90
CA ALA A 265 -1.15 -5.11 25.51
C ALA A 265 -2.30 -5.05 24.50
N VAL A 266 -2.24 -4.13 23.54
CA VAL A 266 -3.20 -4.07 22.43
C VAL A 266 -3.06 -5.29 21.51
N ASN A 267 -1.84 -5.66 21.16
CA ASN A 267 -1.57 -6.75 20.24
C ASN A 267 -1.77 -8.15 20.88
N SER A 268 -1.52 -8.25 22.16
CA SER A 268 -1.62 -9.51 22.94
C SER A 268 -2.33 -9.25 24.27
N PRO A 269 -3.67 -9.10 24.25
CA PRO A 269 -4.44 -8.86 25.45
C PRO A 269 -4.16 -9.94 26.52
N ASP A 270 -4.07 -9.52 27.78
CA ASP A 270 -3.79 -10.39 28.93
C ASP A 270 -2.42 -11.09 28.96
N ALA A 271 -1.52 -10.85 28.00
CA ALA A 271 -0.18 -11.43 28.02
C ALA A 271 0.74 -10.83 29.11
N LEU A 272 0.43 -9.63 29.57
CA LEU A 272 1.21 -8.88 30.55
C LEU A 272 0.41 -8.52 31.79
N TRP A 273 1.10 -8.37 32.94
CA TRP A 273 0.55 -7.74 34.12
C TRP A 273 1.13 -6.34 34.24
N ILE A 274 0.38 -5.35 33.78
CA ILE A 274 0.81 -3.95 33.75
C ILE A 274 0.55 -3.32 35.14
N HIS A 275 1.54 -2.60 35.66
CA HIS A 275 1.45 -1.82 36.88
C HIS A 275 1.95 -0.39 36.65
N GLU A 276 1.64 0.53 37.56
CA GLU A 276 2.14 1.90 37.50
C GLU A 276 3.67 1.92 37.57
N ASP A 277 4.35 2.79 36.80
CA ASP A 277 5.82 2.93 36.75
C ASP A 277 6.35 3.63 38.03
N THR A 278 6.09 3.02 39.18
CA THR A 278 6.57 3.43 40.48
C THR A 278 7.04 2.23 41.28
N VAL A 279 7.92 2.45 42.27
CA VAL A 279 8.37 1.40 43.16
C VAL A 279 7.23 0.84 44.00
N GLU A 280 6.33 1.70 44.42
CA GLU A 280 5.11 1.35 45.16
C GLU A 280 4.17 0.49 44.33
N GLY A 281 3.88 0.87 43.06
CA GLY A 281 3.05 0.10 42.13
C GLY A 281 3.66 -1.29 41.86
N LEU A 282 4.96 -1.39 41.70
CA LEU A 282 5.65 -2.68 41.58
C LEU A 282 5.52 -3.51 42.84
N ALA A 283 5.72 -2.93 44.03
CA ALA A 283 5.60 -3.64 45.32
C ALA A 283 4.17 -4.18 45.53
N GLU A 284 3.14 -3.40 45.22
CA GLU A 284 1.75 -3.81 45.27
C GLU A 284 1.46 -4.97 44.28
N ALA A 285 1.96 -4.88 43.05
CA ALA A 285 1.80 -5.91 42.03
C ALA A 285 2.48 -7.23 42.47
N MET A 286 3.70 -7.18 43.00
CA MET A 286 4.40 -8.34 43.52
C MET A 286 3.68 -8.99 44.73
N ALA A 287 3.17 -8.18 45.64
CA ALA A 287 2.38 -8.67 46.79
C ALA A 287 1.10 -9.35 46.34
N GLU A 288 0.38 -8.78 45.35
CA GLU A 288 -0.81 -9.39 44.77
C GLU A 288 -0.48 -10.69 44.02
N ALA A 289 0.62 -10.73 43.28
CA ALA A 289 1.09 -11.92 42.55
C ALA A 289 1.42 -13.10 43.51
N LEU A 290 1.97 -12.80 44.69
CA LEU A 290 2.23 -13.82 45.73
C LEU A 290 0.92 -14.31 46.38
N ARG A 291 -0.09 -13.45 46.51
CA ARG A 291 -1.41 -13.83 47.04
C ARG A 291 -2.26 -14.56 46.02
N ARG A 292 -2.08 -14.28 44.74
CA ARG A 292 -2.87 -14.83 43.61
C ARG A 292 -1.97 -15.33 42.50
N PRO A 293 -1.20 -16.43 42.75
CA PRO A 293 -0.20 -16.93 41.81
C PRO A 293 -0.80 -17.38 40.48
N GLU A 294 -2.09 -17.72 40.42
CA GLU A 294 -2.79 -18.06 39.19
C GLU A 294 -2.82 -16.90 38.17
N LYS A 295 -2.81 -15.64 38.63
CA LYS A 295 -2.79 -14.46 37.76
C LYS A 295 -1.46 -14.25 37.05
N THR A 296 -0.39 -14.93 37.48
CA THR A 296 0.95 -14.84 36.86
C THR A 296 1.14 -15.83 35.72
N TRP A 297 0.08 -16.55 35.34
CA TRP A 297 0.10 -17.51 34.23
C TRP A 297 -0.72 -16.98 33.04
N GLN A 298 -0.27 -17.37 31.84
CA GLN A 298 -1.05 -17.13 30.61
C GLN A 298 -2.36 -17.95 30.66
N ALA A 299 -3.39 -17.43 30.05
CA ALA A 299 -4.61 -18.18 29.78
C ALA A 299 -4.30 -19.37 28.85
N THR A 300 -5.06 -20.47 28.96
CA THR A 300 -4.85 -21.69 28.15
C THR A 300 -5.07 -21.46 26.64
N ASP A 301 -5.89 -20.50 26.31
CA ASP A 301 -6.21 -20.05 24.93
C ASP A 301 -5.41 -18.82 24.49
N SER A 302 -4.44 -18.37 25.29
CA SER A 302 -3.58 -17.23 24.95
C SER A 302 -2.83 -17.48 23.65
N ALA A 303 -2.97 -16.54 22.73
CA ALA A 303 -2.30 -16.55 21.43
C ALA A 303 -1.61 -15.18 21.22
N PRO A 304 -0.39 -15.00 21.77
CA PRO A 304 0.31 -13.73 21.63
C PRO A 304 0.68 -13.45 20.17
N TYR A 305 0.69 -12.18 19.82
CA TYR A 305 0.95 -11.69 18.45
C TYR A 305 2.27 -10.89 18.40
N PRO A 306 3.04 -11.04 17.28
CA PRO A 306 2.86 -12.04 16.24
C PRO A 306 3.43 -13.40 16.65
N SER A 307 2.83 -14.48 16.17
CA SER A 307 3.50 -15.78 16.18
C SER A 307 4.68 -15.79 15.21
N PRO A 308 5.64 -16.74 15.31
CA PRO A 308 6.74 -16.87 14.35
C PRO A 308 6.25 -16.96 12.88
N ALA A 309 5.14 -17.66 12.62
CA ALA A 309 4.57 -17.76 11.29
C ALA A 309 4.05 -16.41 10.77
N GLN A 310 3.29 -15.68 11.61
CA GLN A 310 2.78 -14.35 11.24
C GLN A 310 3.93 -13.35 10.99
N ALA A 311 4.97 -13.36 11.80
CA ALA A 311 6.15 -12.53 11.57
C ALA A 311 6.85 -12.90 10.24
N ALA A 312 6.98 -14.20 9.95
CA ALA A 312 7.55 -14.69 8.69
C ALA A 312 6.71 -14.26 7.47
N ASP A 313 5.38 -14.24 7.58
CA ASP A 313 4.48 -13.76 6.52
C ASP A 313 4.67 -12.26 6.27
N LEU A 314 4.80 -11.46 7.33
CA LEU A 314 5.09 -10.02 7.22
C LEU A 314 6.45 -9.76 6.56
N TYR A 315 7.51 -10.48 6.94
CA TYR A 315 8.82 -10.37 6.28
C TYR A 315 8.80 -10.89 4.85
N SER A 316 8.12 -12.00 4.58
CA SER A 316 7.98 -12.54 3.22
C SER A 316 7.24 -11.58 2.30
N SER A 317 6.23 -10.89 2.81
CA SER A 317 5.55 -9.80 2.10
C SER A 317 6.49 -8.65 1.81
N LEU A 318 7.21 -8.16 2.84
CA LEU A 318 8.21 -7.11 2.71
C LEU A 318 9.26 -7.44 1.63
N PHE A 319 9.76 -8.67 1.60
CA PHE A 319 10.76 -9.10 0.63
C PHE A 319 10.23 -9.12 -0.80
N ARG A 320 8.94 -9.39 -0.99
CA ARG A 320 8.27 -9.35 -2.29
C ARG A 320 7.95 -7.92 -2.75
N GLU A 321 7.82 -6.99 -1.83
CA GLU A 321 7.57 -5.58 -2.16
C GLU A 321 8.73 -4.98 -2.97
N GLY A 322 8.38 -4.31 -4.09
CA GLY A 322 9.37 -3.73 -5.00
C GLY A 322 10.14 -4.74 -5.86
N MET A 323 9.78 -6.03 -5.82
CA MET A 323 10.20 -6.97 -6.85
C MET A 323 9.39 -6.73 -8.12
N ALA A 324 10.08 -6.74 -9.28
CA ALA A 324 9.41 -6.60 -10.56
C ALA A 324 8.54 -7.82 -10.83
N LEU A 325 7.24 -7.62 -10.90
CA LEU A 325 6.32 -8.67 -11.36
C LEU A 325 6.50 -8.85 -12.89
N PRO A 326 6.51 -10.08 -13.39
CA PRO A 326 6.64 -10.34 -14.82
C PRO A 326 5.32 -10.07 -15.57
N SER A 327 5.42 -9.79 -16.87
CA SER A 327 4.26 -9.85 -17.75
C SER A 327 3.76 -11.29 -17.92
N ILE A 328 2.46 -11.46 -18.14
CA ILE A 328 1.82 -12.77 -18.37
C ILE A 328 1.43 -12.85 -19.83
N ALA A 329 1.94 -13.86 -20.55
CA ALA A 329 1.58 -14.09 -21.95
C ALA A 329 0.16 -14.67 -22.05
N LEU A 330 -0.62 -14.17 -23.02
CA LEU A 330 -1.92 -14.71 -23.40
C LEU A 330 -1.76 -15.80 -24.47
N PRO A 331 -2.74 -16.71 -24.62
CA PRO A 331 -2.69 -17.78 -25.61
C PRO A 331 -2.56 -17.30 -27.08
N ASP A 332 -2.98 -16.09 -27.36
CA ASP A 332 -2.95 -15.46 -28.69
C ASP A 332 -1.67 -14.66 -28.97
N GLY A 333 -0.67 -14.71 -28.08
CA GLY A 333 0.60 -14.01 -28.21
C GLY A 333 0.62 -12.58 -27.67
N ARG A 334 -0.53 -12.05 -27.25
CA ARG A 334 -0.62 -10.78 -26.52
C ARG A 334 -0.17 -10.96 -25.07
N SER A 335 -0.14 -9.89 -24.28
CA SER A 335 0.28 -9.94 -22.87
C SER A 335 -0.59 -9.11 -21.96
N VAL A 336 -0.57 -9.47 -20.67
CA VAL A 336 -1.09 -8.66 -19.57
C VAL A 336 0.10 -8.28 -18.69
N VAL A 337 0.29 -6.99 -18.44
CA VAL A 337 1.42 -6.48 -17.67
C VAL A 337 1.01 -6.21 -16.22
N PRO A 338 1.92 -6.34 -15.24
CA PRO A 338 1.61 -5.97 -13.86
C PRO A 338 1.42 -4.45 -13.71
N HIS A 339 0.59 -4.04 -12.79
CA HIS A 339 0.28 -2.62 -12.51
C HIS A 339 -0.01 -1.83 -13.79
N ASN A 340 0.79 -0.79 -14.07
CA ASN A 340 0.74 0.00 -15.30
C ASN A 340 2.03 -0.12 -16.13
N ARG A 341 2.78 -1.23 -15.99
CA ARG A 341 4.10 -1.48 -16.59
C ARG A 341 4.00 -1.76 -18.10
N TRP A 342 3.47 -0.77 -18.87
CA TRP A 342 3.40 -0.86 -20.32
C TRP A 342 4.77 -1.01 -21.01
N ASP A 343 5.86 -0.66 -20.34
CA ASP A 343 7.24 -0.88 -20.78
C ASP A 343 7.62 -2.36 -20.88
N LEU A 344 6.87 -3.27 -20.26
CA LEU A 344 7.03 -4.71 -20.36
C LEU A 344 6.24 -5.34 -21.52
N ALA A 345 5.59 -4.52 -22.34
CA ALA A 345 4.84 -5.01 -23.50
C ALA A 345 5.76 -5.68 -24.53
N PRO A 346 5.40 -6.84 -25.10
CA PRO A 346 6.15 -7.41 -26.20
C PRO A 346 6.03 -6.55 -27.45
N THR A 347 6.98 -6.70 -28.36
CA THR A 347 6.87 -6.09 -29.69
C THR A 347 5.77 -6.81 -30.48
N ALA A 348 4.78 -6.07 -30.99
CA ALA A 348 3.71 -6.61 -31.81
C ALA A 348 3.86 -6.17 -33.26
N SER A 349 3.71 -7.12 -34.18
CA SER A 349 3.82 -6.90 -35.64
C SER A 349 2.48 -6.94 -36.36
N ASP A 350 1.42 -7.43 -35.72
CA ASP A 350 0.10 -7.55 -36.31
C ASP A 350 -0.47 -6.19 -36.73
N THR A 351 -1.27 -6.19 -37.79
CA THR A 351 -1.93 -5.00 -38.32
C THR A 351 -3.44 -5.20 -38.30
N PRO A 352 -4.09 -5.15 -37.11
CA PRO A 352 -5.54 -5.25 -37.02
C PRO A 352 -6.24 -4.08 -37.72
N ARG A 353 -7.53 -4.20 -37.92
CA ARG A 353 -8.34 -3.11 -38.46
C ARG A 353 -8.55 -2.02 -37.41
N VAL A 354 -8.32 -0.78 -37.79
CA VAL A 354 -8.51 0.42 -36.95
C VAL A 354 -9.71 1.21 -37.46
N SER A 355 -10.61 1.61 -36.56
CA SER A 355 -11.68 2.56 -36.88
C SER A 355 -11.33 3.91 -36.24
N VAL A 356 -11.12 4.93 -37.08
CA VAL A 356 -10.91 6.31 -36.65
C VAL A 356 -12.27 6.97 -36.52
N VAL A 357 -12.65 7.38 -35.31
CA VAL A 357 -13.94 8.01 -34.99
C VAL A 357 -13.72 9.51 -34.82
N ILE A 358 -14.36 10.30 -35.68
CA ILE A 358 -14.23 11.76 -35.74
C ILE A 358 -15.57 12.40 -35.37
N PRO A 359 -15.73 12.93 -34.15
CA PRO A 359 -16.92 13.75 -33.84
C PRO A 359 -16.86 15.03 -34.67
N TYR A 360 -17.97 15.39 -35.29
CA TYR A 360 -18.06 16.49 -36.25
C TYR A 360 -19.23 17.41 -35.95
N PHE A 361 -18.98 18.73 -36.01
CA PHE A 361 -20.06 19.73 -36.05
C PHE A 361 -19.59 21.02 -36.76
N ARG A 362 -20.07 21.30 -37.98
CA ARG A 362 -19.85 22.53 -38.76
C ARG A 362 -18.38 22.87 -39.04
N GLN A 363 -17.46 21.94 -39.11
CA GLN A 363 -16.00 22.13 -39.25
C GLN A 363 -15.49 21.52 -40.57
N GLN A 364 -16.15 21.79 -41.73
CA GLN A 364 -15.77 21.16 -42.99
C GLN A 364 -14.33 21.40 -43.39
N HIS A 365 -13.84 22.63 -43.26
CA HIS A 365 -12.46 22.96 -43.59
C HIS A 365 -11.45 22.15 -42.78
N GLN A 366 -11.62 22.09 -41.46
CA GLN A 366 -10.74 21.31 -40.56
C GLN A 366 -10.86 19.82 -40.87
N LEU A 367 -12.08 19.31 -41.10
CA LEU A 367 -12.29 17.91 -41.48
C LEU A 367 -11.55 17.55 -42.77
N ASP A 368 -11.51 18.45 -43.77
CA ASP A 368 -10.79 18.25 -45.03
C ASP A 368 -9.26 18.08 -44.79
N LEU A 369 -8.69 18.86 -43.89
CA LEU A 369 -7.27 18.72 -43.51
C LEU A 369 -7.00 17.39 -42.80
N VAL A 370 -7.88 16.99 -41.87
CA VAL A 370 -7.77 15.73 -41.14
C VAL A 370 -7.92 14.52 -42.10
N LEU A 371 -8.93 14.54 -42.98
CA LEU A 371 -9.09 13.46 -43.96
C LEU A 371 -7.93 13.38 -44.94
N THR A 372 -7.37 14.52 -45.36
CA THR A 372 -6.14 14.55 -46.18
C THR A 372 -4.97 13.88 -45.44
N ALA A 373 -4.76 14.21 -44.19
CA ALA A 373 -3.70 13.61 -43.36
C ALA A 373 -3.91 12.11 -43.15
N LEU A 374 -5.15 11.64 -43.02
CA LEU A 374 -5.49 10.22 -42.90
C LEU A 374 -5.19 9.42 -44.19
N THR A 375 -5.19 10.06 -45.36
CA THR A 375 -4.78 9.37 -46.62
C THR A 375 -3.26 9.11 -46.66
N ALA A 376 -2.47 9.80 -45.86
CA ALA A 376 -1.01 9.71 -45.81
C ALA A 376 -0.46 8.82 -44.67
N GLN A 377 -1.34 8.10 -43.95
CA GLN A 377 -0.91 7.27 -42.83
C GLN A 377 -0.03 6.09 -43.26
N THR A 378 0.97 5.78 -42.44
CA THR A 378 1.85 4.59 -42.63
C THR A 378 1.10 3.27 -42.34
N TRP A 379 0.07 3.28 -41.52
CA TRP A 379 -0.80 2.12 -41.32
C TRP A 379 -1.51 1.78 -42.62
N PRO A 380 -1.64 0.47 -42.99
CA PRO A 380 -2.22 0.10 -44.30
C PRO A 380 -3.61 0.67 -44.50
N ALA A 381 -3.85 1.42 -45.56
CA ALA A 381 -5.14 2.07 -45.84
C ALA A 381 -6.30 1.07 -45.87
N SER A 382 -6.10 -0.16 -46.35
CA SER A 382 -7.10 -1.25 -46.34
C SER A 382 -7.49 -1.71 -44.92
N ARG A 383 -6.75 -1.30 -43.90
CA ARG A 383 -6.97 -1.59 -42.49
C ARG A 383 -7.50 -0.38 -41.70
N ILE A 384 -7.71 0.75 -42.36
CA ILE A 384 -8.29 1.96 -41.76
C ILE A 384 -9.73 2.11 -42.22
N GLN A 385 -10.65 2.26 -41.27
CA GLN A 385 -11.99 2.76 -41.44
C GLN A 385 -12.10 4.14 -40.81
N VAL A 386 -12.65 5.13 -41.50
CA VAL A 386 -12.93 6.46 -40.95
C VAL A 386 -14.43 6.60 -40.74
N ILE A 387 -14.83 7.07 -39.56
CA ILE A 387 -16.24 7.29 -39.21
C ILE A 387 -16.40 8.74 -38.79
N VAL A 388 -17.07 9.53 -39.59
CA VAL A 388 -17.43 10.91 -39.26
C VAL A 388 -18.81 10.87 -38.57
N ALA A 389 -18.80 11.23 -37.27
CA ALA A 389 -19.99 11.23 -36.44
C ALA A 389 -20.54 12.64 -36.29
N ASP A 390 -21.49 13.00 -37.13
CA ASP A 390 -22.11 14.34 -37.18
C ASP A 390 -23.09 14.55 -36.02
N ASP A 391 -22.82 15.54 -35.16
CA ASP A 391 -23.65 15.94 -34.01
C ASP A 391 -24.79 16.89 -34.44
N GLY A 392 -25.35 16.68 -35.64
CA GLY A 392 -26.53 17.39 -36.13
C GLY A 392 -26.23 18.71 -36.85
N SER A 393 -25.17 18.78 -37.62
CA SER A 393 -24.86 19.97 -38.44
C SER A 393 -26.00 20.31 -39.40
N PRO A 394 -26.27 21.59 -39.69
CA PRO A 394 -27.29 21.97 -40.69
C PRO A 394 -26.99 21.39 -42.07
N GLU A 395 -25.72 21.36 -42.46
CA GLU A 395 -25.22 20.74 -43.68
C GLU A 395 -24.42 19.49 -43.31
N GLU A 396 -24.68 18.40 -44.06
CA GLU A 396 -23.94 17.15 -43.85
C GLU A 396 -22.47 17.31 -44.24
N PRO A 397 -21.55 16.64 -43.52
CA PRO A 397 -20.12 16.67 -43.86
C PRO A 397 -19.94 16.09 -45.28
N ASN A 398 -19.23 16.84 -46.14
CA ASN A 398 -18.89 16.38 -47.46
C ASN A 398 -17.59 15.57 -47.43
N VAL A 399 -17.66 14.27 -47.75
CA VAL A 399 -16.53 13.34 -47.72
C VAL A 399 -16.32 12.65 -49.09
N GLU A 400 -17.07 13.02 -50.14
CA GLU A 400 -17.12 12.32 -51.42
C GLU A 400 -15.73 12.22 -52.08
N GLU A 401 -14.92 13.29 -52.03
CA GLU A 401 -13.61 13.32 -52.67
C GLU A 401 -12.61 12.36 -52.04
N PHE A 402 -12.83 11.90 -50.81
CA PHE A 402 -11.94 10.99 -50.08
C PHE A 402 -12.35 9.51 -50.21
N GLY A 403 -13.55 9.22 -50.72
CA GLY A 403 -14.11 7.87 -50.79
C GLY A 403 -13.33 6.89 -51.68
N SER A 404 -12.48 7.38 -52.58
CA SER A 404 -11.59 6.51 -53.35
C SER A 404 -10.30 6.11 -52.63
N ALA A 405 -9.88 6.85 -51.58
CA ALA A 405 -8.67 6.66 -50.84
C ALA A 405 -8.90 6.07 -49.41
N LEU A 406 -10.06 6.34 -48.83
CA LEU A 406 -10.42 5.96 -47.47
C LEU A 406 -11.76 5.20 -47.42
N ASP A 407 -11.92 4.19 -46.56
CA ASP A 407 -13.19 3.55 -46.23
C ASP A 407 -13.95 4.43 -45.24
N ILE A 408 -14.76 5.40 -45.75
CA ILE A 408 -15.42 6.40 -44.92
C ILE A 408 -16.89 6.06 -44.74
N THR A 409 -17.38 6.23 -43.51
CA THR A 409 -18.80 6.14 -43.13
C THR A 409 -19.20 7.43 -42.41
N VAL A 410 -20.30 8.05 -42.80
CA VAL A 410 -20.93 9.16 -42.07
C VAL A 410 -22.11 8.62 -41.27
N VAL A 411 -22.14 8.94 -39.99
CA VAL A 411 -23.28 8.67 -39.10
C VAL A 411 -23.73 9.98 -38.46
N ARG A 412 -25.04 10.13 -38.23
CA ARG A 412 -25.60 11.38 -37.78
C ARG A 412 -26.60 11.22 -36.66
N GLN A 413 -26.59 12.17 -35.72
CA GLN A 413 -27.60 12.30 -34.66
C GLN A 413 -28.27 13.69 -34.69
N PRO A 414 -29.44 13.87 -34.07
CA PRO A 414 -30.10 15.18 -33.99
C PRO A 414 -29.27 16.20 -33.23
N ASP A 415 -29.30 17.48 -33.63
CA ASP A 415 -28.70 18.58 -32.85
C ASP A 415 -29.50 18.80 -31.55
N LEU A 416 -28.91 18.42 -30.42
CA LEU A 416 -29.43 18.66 -29.06
C LEU A 416 -28.40 19.41 -28.21
N GLY A 417 -27.60 20.25 -28.84
CA GLY A 417 -26.47 20.97 -28.23
C GLY A 417 -25.15 20.18 -28.37
N PHE A 418 -24.09 20.68 -27.77
CA PHE A 418 -22.75 20.09 -27.87
C PHE A 418 -22.68 18.74 -27.14
N ARG A 419 -22.57 17.63 -27.87
CA ARG A 419 -22.63 16.27 -27.32
C ARG A 419 -21.51 15.36 -27.88
N ALA A 420 -20.26 15.79 -27.74
CA ALA A 420 -19.10 15.06 -28.24
C ALA A 420 -19.07 13.59 -27.74
N ALA A 421 -19.45 13.34 -26.48
CA ALA A 421 -19.54 11.98 -25.91
C ALA A 421 -20.54 11.10 -26.71
N ALA A 422 -21.73 11.60 -26.96
CA ALA A 422 -22.77 10.86 -27.72
C ALA A 422 -22.33 10.64 -29.16
N ALA A 423 -21.73 11.65 -29.81
CA ALA A 423 -21.23 11.54 -31.18
C ALA A 423 -20.11 10.49 -31.30
N ARG A 424 -19.15 10.47 -30.35
CA ARG A 424 -18.10 9.43 -30.29
C ARG A 424 -18.69 8.03 -30.09
N ASN A 425 -19.68 7.88 -29.21
CA ASN A 425 -20.41 6.60 -29.04
C ASN A 425 -21.13 6.15 -30.31
N LEU A 426 -21.79 7.07 -30.98
CA LEU A 426 -22.48 6.80 -32.27
C LEU A 426 -21.45 6.33 -33.32
N GLY A 427 -20.33 7.01 -33.44
CA GLY A 427 -19.24 6.59 -34.32
C GLY A 427 -18.66 5.23 -33.94
N ALA A 428 -18.44 4.98 -32.68
CA ALA A 428 -17.94 3.69 -32.18
C ALA A 428 -18.91 2.54 -32.47
N SER A 429 -20.25 2.79 -32.44
CA SER A 429 -21.24 1.77 -32.76
C SER A 429 -21.22 1.34 -34.23
N ALA A 430 -20.72 2.19 -35.14
CA ALA A 430 -20.56 1.90 -36.56
C ALA A 430 -19.17 1.32 -36.90
N ALA A 431 -18.28 1.19 -35.88
CA ALA A 431 -16.94 0.72 -36.08
C ALA A 431 -16.86 -0.79 -36.36
N ARG A 432 -16.04 -1.13 -37.37
CA ARG A 432 -15.74 -2.51 -37.76
C ARG A 432 -14.30 -2.93 -37.39
N GLY A 433 -13.50 -1.96 -36.92
CA GLY A 433 -12.14 -2.20 -36.48
C GLY A 433 -12.05 -2.87 -35.11
N ASP A 434 -10.95 -3.55 -34.85
CA ASP A 434 -10.64 -4.16 -33.54
C ASP A 434 -10.15 -3.10 -32.54
N ILE A 435 -9.65 -1.98 -33.07
CA ILE A 435 -9.15 -0.82 -32.32
C ILE A 435 -9.94 0.42 -32.72
N LEU A 436 -10.34 1.20 -31.73
CA LEU A 436 -10.94 2.52 -31.90
C LEU A 436 -9.86 3.58 -31.68
N CYS A 437 -9.77 4.52 -32.61
CA CYS A 437 -8.93 5.70 -32.53
C CYS A 437 -9.84 6.94 -32.58
N PHE A 438 -9.99 7.66 -31.48
CA PHE A 438 -10.75 8.89 -31.40
C PHE A 438 -9.85 10.06 -31.78
N LEU A 439 -10.31 10.85 -32.75
CA LEU A 439 -9.58 11.99 -33.29
C LEU A 439 -10.56 13.14 -33.54
N ASP A 440 -10.31 14.33 -32.98
CA ASP A 440 -11.21 15.46 -33.18
C ASP A 440 -11.09 16.02 -34.60
N ALA A 441 -12.20 16.58 -35.12
CA ALA A 441 -12.30 17.06 -36.50
C ALA A 441 -11.35 18.23 -36.83
N ASP A 442 -10.73 18.84 -35.86
CA ASP A 442 -9.77 19.93 -35.95
C ASP A 442 -8.33 19.54 -35.53
N THR A 443 -8.05 18.23 -35.51
CA THR A 443 -6.79 17.67 -35.04
C THR A 443 -6.13 16.84 -36.14
N VAL A 444 -5.15 17.42 -36.86
CA VAL A 444 -4.47 16.84 -38.03
C VAL A 444 -3.38 15.86 -37.61
N PRO A 445 -3.50 14.54 -37.88
CA PRO A 445 -2.52 13.53 -37.48
C PRO A 445 -1.29 13.53 -38.40
N GLU A 446 -0.08 13.35 -37.82
CA GLU A 446 1.15 13.08 -38.61
C GLU A 446 1.07 11.68 -39.27
N PRO A 447 1.88 11.40 -40.29
CA PRO A 447 1.80 10.16 -41.08
C PRO A 447 1.92 8.86 -40.28
N ASP A 448 2.67 8.84 -39.18
CA ASP A 448 2.87 7.68 -38.31
C ASP A 448 1.92 7.64 -37.09
N TYR A 449 0.99 8.59 -37.00
CA TYR A 449 0.10 8.76 -35.86
C TYR A 449 -0.69 7.49 -35.49
N ILE A 450 -1.38 6.87 -36.46
CA ILE A 450 -2.17 5.65 -36.19
C ILE A 450 -1.23 4.54 -35.72
N GLU A 451 -0.12 4.30 -36.41
CA GLU A 451 0.84 3.24 -36.04
C GLU A 451 1.34 3.41 -34.61
N GLU A 452 1.81 4.60 -34.25
CA GLU A 452 2.34 4.90 -32.92
C GLU A 452 1.26 4.84 -31.84
N SER A 453 0.01 5.20 -32.15
CA SER A 453 -1.12 5.12 -31.22
C SER A 453 -1.53 3.68 -30.92
N VAL A 454 -1.53 2.78 -31.90
CA VAL A 454 -2.16 1.47 -31.77
C VAL A 454 -1.20 0.34 -31.45
N ARG A 455 0.09 0.46 -31.72
CA ARG A 455 1.09 -0.62 -31.51
C ARG A 455 1.08 -1.21 -30.10
N LEU A 456 0.91 -0.37 -29.08
CA LEU A 456 0.81 -0.85 -27.70
C LEU A 456 -0.48 -1.62 -27.45
N ILE A 457 -1.60 -1.20 -28.03
CA ILE A 457 -2.91 -1.85 -27.87
C ILE A 457 -2.91 -3.25 -28.55
N VAL A 458 -2.16 -3.40 -29.65
CA VAL A 458 -1.98 -4.70 -30.29
C VAL A 458 -1.29 -5.68 -29.36
N ALA A 459 -0.31 -5.22 -28.58
CA ALA A 459 0.42 -6.04 -27.61
C ALA A 459 -0.35 -6.22 -26.27
N LEU A 460 -1.03 -5.16 -25.81
CA LEU A 460 -1.75 -5.08 -24.53
C LEU A 460 -3.21 -4.73 -24.77
N PRO A 461 -4.12 -5.71 -24.82
CA PRO A 461 -5.52 -5.48 -25.24
C PRO A 461 -6.34 -4.64 -24.26
N ASP A 462 -5.86 -4.46 -23.02
CA ASP A 462 -6.45 -3.59 -22.00
C ASP A 462 -5.77 -2.21 -21.89
N ALA A 463 -4.95 -1.83 -22.89
CA ALA A 463 -4.34 -0.51 -22.95
C ALA A 463 -5.33 0.57 -23.50
N VAL A 464 -5.26 1.74 -22.87
CA VAL A 464 -5.78 3.01 -23.38
C VAL A 464 -4.57 3.90 -23.63
N THR A 465 -4.36 4.27 -24.88
CA THR A 465 -3.27 5.15 -25.28
C THR A 465 -3.76 6.56 -25.53
N VAL A 466 -2.94 7.56 -25.22
CA VAL A 466 -3.16 8.96 -25.55
C VAL A 466 -1.98 9.48 -26.35
N GLY A 467 -2.24 10.06 -27.52
CA GLY A 467 -1.24 10.67 -28.37
C GLY A 467 -0.80 12.05 -27.86
N ARG A 468 0.20 12.61 -28.50
CA ARG A 468 0.68 13.96 -28.24
C ARG A 468 -0.11 14.96 -29.08
N ARG A 469 -1.01 15.71 -28.44
CA ARG A 469 -1.72 16.81 -29.08
C ARG A 469 -0.87 18.08 -29.04
N ARG A 470 -0.33 18.48 -30.19
CA ARG A 470 0.33 19.78 -30.38
C ARG A 470 -0.69 20.81 -30.86
N HIS A 471 -0.40 22.07 -30.67
CA HIS A 471 -1.27 23.17 -31.04
C HIS A 471 -0.58 24.02 -32.10
N ALA A 472 -1.33 24.36 -33.15
CA ALA A 472 -0.79 25.16 -34.26
C ALA A 472 -1.86 26.04 -34.91
N ASP A 473 -1.41 27.02 -35.71
CA ASP A 473 -2.28 27.81 -36.61
C ASP A 473 -2.41 27.08 -37.95
N LEU A 474 -3.56 26.48 -38.18
CA LEU A 474 -3.91 25.78 -39.42
C LEU A 474 -5.02 26.50 -40.19
N GLY A 475 -5.52 27.64 -39.68
CA GLY A 475 -6.69 28.33 -40.26
C GLY A 475 -6.54 28.78 -41.73
N GLY A 476 -5.34 28.97 -42.24
CA GLY A 476 -5.05 29.30 -43.63
C GLY A 476 -4.54 28.13 -44.47
N TRP A 477 -4.43 26.94 -43.92
CA TRP A 477 -3.89 25.76 -44.60
C TRP A 477 -4.87 25.13 -45.56
N THR A 478 -4.35 24.58 -46.65
CA THR A 478 -5.09 23.81 -47.64
C THR A 478 -4.66 22.33 -47.62
N ARG A 479 -5.39 21.47 -48.31
CA ARG A 479 -5.00 20.06 -48.51
C ARG A 479 -3.61 19.94 -49.15
N ALA A 480 -3.26 20.85 -50.09
CA ALA A 480 -1.96 20.85 -50.76
C ALA A 480 -0.82 21.21 -49.76
N ASP A 481 -1.08 22.06 -48.79
CA ASP A 481 -0.09 22.40 -47.76
C ASP A 481 0.21 21.22 -46.88
N ILE A 482 -0.81 20.41 -46.47
CA ILE A 482 -0.60 19.15 -45.74
C ILE A 482 0.28 18.19 -46.56
N GLY A 483 0.00 18.01 -47.86
CA GLY A 483 0.77 17.13 -48.71
C GLY A 483 2.23 17.58 -48.85
N THR A 484 2.46 18.88 -49.09
CA THR A 484 3.84 19.41 -49.24
C THR A 484 4.63 19.38 -47.94
N TRP A 485 3.97 19.55 -46.81
CA TRP A 485 4.58 19.42 -45.50
C TRP A 485 4.99 17.95 -45.21
N PHE A 486 4.12 17.01 -45.41
CA PHE A 486 4.41 15.57 -45.17
C PHE A 486 5.48 15.03 -46.12
N ASP A 487 5.56 15.56 -47.36
CA ASP A 487 6.66 15.29 -48.30
C ASP A 487 7.99 15.95 -47.92
N GLY A 488 8.03 16.74 -46.83
CA GLY A 488 9.21 17.50 -46.42
C GLY A 488 9.60 18.67 -47.37
N ARG A 489 8.67 19.11 -48.23
CA ARG A 489 8.88 20.20 -49.21
C ARG A 489 8.51 21.56 -48.67
N SER A 490 7.80 21.63 -47.56
CA SER A 490 7.49 22.87 -46.84
C SER A 490 7.72 22.70 -45.33
N ALA A 491 7.88 23.82 -44.61
CA ALA A 491 7.87 23.81 -43.16
C ALA A 491 6.49 23.41 -42.62
N GLY A 492 6.48 22.85 -41.42
CA GLY A 492 5.24 22.58 -40.67
C GLY A 492 4.52 23.85 -40.23
N PRO A 493 3.34 23.74 -39.62
CA PRO A 493 2.55 24.88 -39.18
C PRO A 493 3.25 25.64 -38.05
N THR A 494 2.85 26.90 -37.86
CA THR A 494 3.34 27.71 -36.71
C THR A 494 2.79 27.15 -35.42
N GLU A 495 3.69 26.68 -34.57
CA GLU A 495 3.34 26.02 -33.32
C GLU A 495 2.99 27.02 -32.21
N PHE A 496 1.92 26.71 -31.46
CA PHE A 496 1.60 27.35 -30.19
C PHE A 496 2.21 26.58 -29.01
N THR A 497 2.28 27.20 -27.84
CA THR A 497 2.81 26.58 -26.63
C THR A 497 1.92 25.42 -26.18
N GLU A 498 2.51 24.28 -25.91
CA GLU A 498 1.79 23.15 -25.29
C GLU A 498 1.31 23.49 -23.87
N PRO A 499 0.11 23.01 -23.45
CA PRO A 499 -0.38 23.17 -22.08
C PRO A 499 0.61 22.62 -21.05
N ARG A 500 1.10 23.51 -20.17
CA ARG A 500 2.11 23.13 -19.15
C ARG A 500 1.67 21.95 -18.29
N TRP A 501 0.39 21.95 -17.88
CA TRP A 501 -0.14 20.90 -17.02
C TRP A 501 -0.10 19.50 -17.65
N LEU A 502 -0.30 19.37 -18.95
CA LEU A 502 -0.18 18.10 -19.69
C LEU A 502 1.27 17.66 -19.82
N ARG A 503 2.13 18.58 -20.32
CA ARG A 503 3.55 18.31 -20.49
C ARG A 503 4.20 17.89 -19.17
N ASP A 504 3.96 18.66 -18.08
CA ASP A 504 4.52 18.39 -16.76
C ASP A 504 3.95 17.10 -16.16
N GLY A 505 2.67 16.79 -16.45
CA GLY A 505 2.02 15.55 -16.06
C GLY A 505 2.62 14.30 -16.73
N TYR A 506 2.85 14.35 -18.04
CA TYR A 506 3.50 13.23 -18.75
C TYR A 506 4.97 13.06 -18.33
N ALA A 507 5.70 14.15 -18.17
CA ALA A 507 7.09 14.09 -17.70
C ALA A 507 7.17 13.51 -16.26
N GLY A 508 6.30 13.98 -15.36
CA GLY A 508 6.28 13.54 -13.96
C GLY A 508 5.81 12.09 -13.78
N SER A 509 4.99 11.56 -14.70
CA SER A 509 4.52 10.18 -14.68
C SER A 509 5.29 9.25 -15.63
N ARG A 510 6.37 9.69 -16.23
CA ARG A 510 7.14 8.93 -17.23
C ARG A 510 6.25 8.40 -18.36
N ASP A 511 5.53 9.29 -19.00
CA ASP A 511 4.55 8.97 -20.04
C ASP A 511 3.44 8.01 -19.55
N LEU A 512 2.95 8.24 -18.33
CA LEU A 512 1.96 7.41 -17.62
C LEU A 512 2.48 6.02 -17.21
N LEU A 513 3.77 5.72 -17.26
CA LEU A 513 4.30 4.47 -16.72
C LEU A 513 3.99 4.34 -15.23
N ASP A 514 4.10 5.44 -14.49
CA ASP A 514 3.75 5.55 -13.09
C ASP A 514 2.31 6.06 -12.89
N ALA A 515 1.37 5.62 -13.74
CA ALA A 515 -0.01 6.04 -13.62
C ALA A 515 -0.61 5.65 -12.27
N ASP A 516 -1.28 6.59 -11.65
CA ASP A 516 -2.01 6.48 -10.41
C ASP A 516 -3.51 6.76 -10.60
N ARG A 517 -4.29 6.74 -9.51
CA ARG A 517 -5.73 7.01 -9.53
C ARG A 517 -6.12 8.42 -10.02
N ARG A 518 -5.14 9.35 -10.14
CA ARG A 518 -5.34 10.72 -10.63
C ARG A 518 -4.88 10.92 -12.07
N SER A 519 -4.27 9.93 -12.65
CA SER A 519 -3.69 10.01 -14.01
C SER A 519 -4.75 10.08 -15.11
N TYR A 520 -6.02 9.80 -14.80
CA TYR A 520 -7.15 10.02 -15.70
C TYR A 520 -7.19 11.44 -16.28
N ARG A 521 -6.70 12.43 -15.54
CA ARG A 521 -6.66 13.84 -15.96
C ARG A 521 -5.77 14.12 -17.16
N TYR A 522 -4.85 13.21 -17.47
CA TYR A 522 -3.92 13.35 -18.58
C TYR A 522 -4.37 12.61 -19.84
N VAL A 523 -5.54 11.96 -19.81
CA VAL A 523 -6.14 11.32 -20.98
C VAL A 523 -7.12 12.30 -21.62
N ILE A 524 -6.86 12.62 -22.90
CA ILE A 524 -7.72 13.51 -23.71
C ILE A 524 -8.27 12.75 -24.88
N SER A 525 -9.59 12.80 -25.08
CA SER A 525 -10.28 12.02 -26.09
C SER A 525 -10.00 12.46 -27.52
N ALA A 526 -9.49 13.66 -27.72
CA ALA A 526 -9.10 14.20 -29.03
C ALA A 526 -8.01 13.38 -29.75
N VAL A 527 -7.20 12.60 -28.99
CA VAL A 527 -6.09 11.78 -29.49
C VAL A 527 -5.98 10.45 -28.72
N MET A 528 -7.12 9.83 -28.40
CA MET A 528 -7.17 8.62 -27.58
C MET A 528 -7.45 7.38 -28.44
N SER A 529 -6.81 6.25 -28.08
CA SER A 529 -7.11 4.95 -28.69
C SER A 529 -7.25 3.85 -27.64
N CYS A 530 -8.09 2.85 -27.93
CA CYS A 530 -8.27 1.65 -27.12
C CYS A 530 -8.81 0.50 -27.97
N SER A 531 -8.78 -0.75 -27.44
CA SER A 531 -9.46 -1.85 -28.12
C SER A 531 -10.99 -1.63 -28.09
N ARG A 532 -11.68 -2.03 -29.16
CA ARG A 532 -13.15 -1.95 -29.22
C ARG A 532 -13.79 -2.76 -28.09
N THR A 533 -13.26 -3.93 -27.80
CA THR A 533 -13.74 -4.79 -26.70
C THR A 533 -13.68 -4.07 -25.35
N LEU A 534 -12.56 -3.40 -25.04
CA LEU A 534 -12.44 -2.64 -23.79
C LEU A 534 -13.42 -1.46 -23.75
N PHE A 535 -13.59 -0.74 -24.87
CA PHE A 535 -14.54 0.36 -24.97
C PHE A 535 -15.97 -0.07 -24.72
N GLU A 536 -16.40 -1.21 -25.34
CA GLU A 536 -17.71 -1.81 -25.17
C GLU A 536 -17.92 -2.31 -23.72
N GLU A 537 -16.92 -2.97 -23.13
CA GLU A 537 -16.94 -3.41 -21.74
C GLU A 537 -17.13 -2.24 -20.75
N LEU A 538 -16.48 -1.12 -21.03
CA LEU A 538 -16.62 0.10 -20.24
C LEU A 538 -17.97 0.82 -20.48
N GLY A 539 -18.76 0.47 -21.52
CA GLY A 539 -20.02 1.10 -21.87
C GLY A 539 -19.86 2.44 -22.61
N GLY A 540 -18.70 2.69 -23.22
CA GLY A 540 -18.42 3.92 -23.96
C GLY A 540 -18.27 5.16 -23.09
N PHE A 541 -18.38 6.35 -23.68
CA PHE A 541 -18.45 7.62 -22.96
C PHE A 541 -19.82 7.80 -22.30
N ASP A 542 -19.91 8.50 -21.19
CA ASP A 542 -21.19 8.82 -20.56
C ASP A 542 -21.96 9.86 -21.44
N PRO A 543 -23.06 9.47 -22.11
CA PRO A 543 -23.77 10.35 -23.02
C PRO A 543 -24.53 11.48 -22.32
N THR A 544 -24.57 11.51 -21.01
CA THR A 544 -25.23 12.58 -20.23
C THR A 544 -24.38 13.85 -20.14
N PHE A 545 -23.11 13.80 -20.58
CA PHE A 545 -22.31 15.00 -20.76
C PHE A 545 -22.82 15.81 -21.94
N VAL A 546 -23.33 16.99 -21.62
CA VAL A 546 -23.77 18.01 -22.60
C VAL A 546 -23.00 19.29 -22.31
N GLY A 547 -22.31 19.82 -23.31
CA GLY A 547 -21.38 20.93 -23.15
C GLY A 547 -19.93 20.49 -23.28
N TYR A 548 -19.02 21.40 -23.03
CA TYR A 548 -17.58 21.18 -23.25
C TYR A 548 -16.91 20.63 -21.99
N GLY A 549 -16.26 19.48 -22.10
CA GLY A 549 -15.30 18.93 -21.14
C GLY A 549 -15.87 17.93 -20.13
N GLY A 550 -14.99 17.12 -19.57
CA GLY A 550 -15.24 16.18 -18.49
C GLY A 550 -15.55 14.74 -18.92
N GLU A 551 -16.03 14.52 -20.13
CA GLU A 551 -16.38 13.18 -20.62
C GLU A 551 -15.15 12.26 -20.78
N ASP A 552 -14.02 12.84 -21.16
CA ASP A 552 -12.73 12.15 -21.30
C ASP A 552 -12.16 11.76 -19.94
N TRP A 553 -12.20 12.65 -18.97
CA TRP A 553 -11.77 12.35 -17.61
C TRP A 553 -12.63 11.29 -16.93
N GLU A 554 -13.96 11.35 -17.13
CA GLU A 554 -14.87 10.32 -16.61
C GLU A 554 -14.59 8.97 -17.24
N PHE A 555 -14.43 8.90 -18.58
CA PHE A 555 -14.09 7.66 -19.26
C PHE A 555 -12.74 7.11 -18.80
N ALA A 556 -11.71 7.93 -18.74
CA ALA A 556 -10.37 7.52 -18.33
C ALA A 556 -10.32 7.05 -16.86
N HIS A 557 -11.07 7.72 -15.96
CA HIS A 557 -11.20 7.29 -14.57
C HIS A 557 -11.85 5.91 -14.48
N ARG A 558 -12.95 5.69 -15.22
CA ARG A 558 -13.63 4.40 -15.28
C ARG A 558 -12.74 3.32 -15.90
N ALA A 559 -11.99 3.64 -16.94
CA ALA A 559 -11.03 2.74 -17.57
C ALA A 559 -9.94 2.32 -16.56
N TYR A 560 -9.35 3.29 -15.83
CA TYR A 560 -8.35 3.00 -14.81
C TYR A 560 -8.92 2.15 -13.68
N ALA A 561 -10.10 2.48 -13.15
CA ALA A 561 -10.80 1.70 -12.11
C ALA A 561 -11.13 0.27 -12.57
N ALA A 562 -11.43 0.09 -13.87
CA ALA A 562 -11.63 -1.22 -14.49
C ALA A 562 -10.31 -1.96 -14.81
N GLY A 563 -9.16 -1.42 -14.43
CA GLY A 563 -7.86 -2.05 -14.59
C GLY A 563 -7.19 -1.85 -15.93
N ALA A 564 -7.61 -0.86 -16.74
CA ALA A 564 -6.91 -0.51 -17.96
C ALA A 564 -5.48 -0.01 -17.69
N VAL A 565 -4.59 -0.23 -18.66
CA VAL A 565 -3.23 0.32 -18.70
C VAL A 565 -3.28 1.66 -19.42
N LEU A 566 -2.90 2.73 -18.75
CA LEU A 566 -2.82 4.06 -19.36
C LEU A 566 -1.41 4.31 -19.90
N ALA A 567 -1.29 4.80 -21.13
CA ALA A 567 0.02 5.09 -21.72
C ALA A 567 -0.04 6.34 -22.61
N HIS A 568 0.87 7.28 -22.36
CA HIS A 568 1.11 8.38 -23.29
C HIS A 568 2.07 7.92 -24.38
N ARG A 569 1.75 8.29 -25.64
CA ARG A 569 2.52 7.94 -26.82
C ARG A 569 3.08 9.22 -27.46
N PRO A 570 4.24 9.73 -27.02
CA PRO A 570 4.76 11.03 -27.44
C PRO A 570 5.09 11.12 -28.93
N ARG A 571 5.23 9.97 -29.61
CA ARG A 571 5.47 9.90 -31.07
C ARG A 571 4.17 9.85 -31.88
N ALA A 572 3.03 9.55 -31.26
CA ALA A 572 1.73 9.64 -31.91
C ALA A 572 1.28 11.11 -31.93
N VAL A 573 1.82 11.90 -32.86
CA VAL A 573 1.61 13.35 -32.91
C VAL A 573 0.42 13.72 -33.77
N ALA A 574 -0.45 14.59 -33.23
CA ALA A 574 -1.51 15.23 -34.01
C ALA A 574 -1.61 16.73 -33.62
N TRP A 575 -1.95 17.57 -34.61
CA TRP A 575 -1.91 19.02 -34.51
C TRP A 575 -3.31 19.61 -34.47
N HIS A 576 -3.68 20.13 -33.31
CA HIS A 576 -4.95 20.82 -33.10
C HIS A 576 -4.88 22.24 -33.65
N ASP A 577 -5.91 22.65 -34.41
CA ASP A 577 -6.07 23.98 -34.95
C ASP A 577 -6.46 24.99 -33.86
N GLY A 578 -5.58 25.91 -33.55
CA GLY A 578 -5.76 26.94 -32.54
C GLY A 578 -5.09 26.68 -31.18
N PRO A 579 -5.07 27.67 -30.30
CA PRO A 579 -4.47 27.58 -28.98
C PRO A 579 -5.32 26.71 -28.04
N ASP A 580 -4.71 26.28 -26.92
CA ASP A 580 -5.41 25.54 -25.87
C ASP A 580 -6.60 26.35 -25.32
N TRP A 581 -7.64 25.66 -24.92
CA TRP A 581 -8.87 26.29 -24.43
C TRP A 581 -8.62 27.17 -23.18
N ALA A 582 -7.67 26.81 -22.34
CA ALA A 582 -7.30 27.58 -21.14
C ALA A 582 -6.70 28.95 -21.47
N GLU A 583 -6.15 29.15 -22.68
CA GLU A 583 -5.59 30.42 -23.14
C GLU A 583 -6.63 31.32 -23.81
N ARG A 584 -7.83 30.79 -24.11
CA ARG A 584 -8.95 31.59 -24.64
C ARG A 584 -9.49 32.47 -23.52
N THR A 585 -9.29 33.77 -23.64
CA THR A 585 -9.68 34.80 -22.65
C THR A 585 -11.18 34.72 -22.30
N GLY A 586 -11.49 34.59 -21.01
CA GLY A 586 -12.85 34.66 -20.49
C GLY A 586 -13.46 33.32 -20.10
N GLY A 587 -12.64 32.39 -19.57
CA GLY A 587 -13.17 31.12 -19.02
C GLY A 587 -14.30 31.37 -18.03
N ASP A 588 -15.51 31.01 -18.42
CA ASP A 588 -16.72 31.15 -17.62
C ASP A 588 -16.59 30.26 -16.38
N ARG A 589 -16.39 30.90 -15.22
CA ARG A 589 -16.26 30.20 -13.92
C ARG A 589 -17.51 29.34 -13.64
N GLU A 590 -18.68 29.79 -14.07
CA GLU A 590 -19.94 29.07 -13.92
C GLU A 590 -19.88 27.73 -14.70
N ARG A 591 -19.36 27.76 -15.90
CA ARG A 591 -19.19 26.56 -16.74
C ARG A 591 -18.20 25.57 -16.13
N LYS A 592 -17.07 26.05 -15.61
CA LYS A 592 -16.09 25.22 -14.88
C LYS A 592 -16.68 24.61 -13.61
N ASN A 593 -17.49 25.36 -12.88
CA ASN A 593 -18.18 24.85 -11.70
C ASN A 593 -19.24 23.79 -12.07
N ALA A 594 -19.96 23.97 -13.18
CA ALA A 594 -20.93 22.98 -13.66
C ALA A 594 -20.24 21.66 -14.04
N GLU A 595 -19.11 21.73 -14.77
CA GLU A 595 -18.25 20.58 -15.07
C GLU A 595 -17.77 19.87 -13.81
N ALA A 596 -17.22 20.63 -12.86
CA ALA A 596 -16.74 20.08 -11.58
C ALA A 596 -17.86 19.37 -10.79
N LEU A 597 -19.07 19.91 -10.76
CA LEU A 597 -20.21 19.29 -10.08
C LEU A 597 -20.66 18.00 -10.79
N MET A 598 -20.63 17.96 -12.12
CA MET A 598 -20.90 16.73 -12.88
C MET A 598 -19.86 15.65 -12.58
N LEU A 599 -18.58 15.99 -12.60
CA LEU A 599 -17.48 15.06 -12.33
C LEU A 599 -17.52 14.54 -10.88
N ALA A 600 -17.82 15.40 -9.90
CA ALA A 600 -17.86 15.02 -8.48
C ALA A 600 -18.81 13.85 -8.18
N SER A 601 -19.91 13.72 -8.91
CA SER A 601 -20.87 12.62 -8.75
C SER A 601 -20.44 11.32 -9.43
N ARG A 602 -19.44 11.36 -10.32
CA ARG A 602 -19.02 10.25 -11.19
C ARG A 602 -17.62 9.74 -10.92
N ILE A 603 -16.72 10.62 -10.49
CA ILE A 603 -15.32 10.30 -10.20
C ILE A 603 -15.14 10.17 -8.69
N THR A 604 -14.55 9.06 -8.25
CA THR A 604 -14.32 8.75 -6.81
C THR A 604 -12.99 9.30 -6.27
N ASP A 605 -12.31 10.17 -7.03
CA ASP A 605 -11.13 10.88 -6.53
C ASP A 605 -11.55 12.00 -5.57
N PRO A 606 -11.03 12.04 -4.32
CA PRO A 606 -11.31 13.14 -3.38
C PRO A 606 -10.99 14.54 -3.93
N ALA A 607 -10.02 14.65 -4.86
CA ALA A 607 -9.69 15.93 -5.48
C ALA A 607 -10.78 16.46 -6.44
N ALA A 608 -11.63 15.57 -6.97
CA ALA A 608 -12.77 15.94 -7.82
C ALA A 608 -14.05 16.21 -7.01
N ARG A 609 -14.06 15.93 -5.69
CA ARG A 609 -15.25 15.97 -4.83
C ARG A 609 -15.26 17.17 -3.88
N THR A 610 -16.44 17.70 -3.64
CA THR A 610 -16.64 18.72 -2.61
C THR A 610 -16.56 18.09 -1.23
N GLN A 611 -15.80 18.71 -0.34
CA GLN A 611 -15.62 18.21 1.03
C GLN A 611 -16.94 18.24 1.83
N GLY A 612 -17.14 17.21 2.64
CA GLY A 612 -18.25 17.09 3.56
C GLY A 612 -19.57 16.61 2.96
N LEU A 613 -19.62 16.31 1.66
CA LEU A 613 -20.78 15.67 1.02
C LEU A 613 -20.59 14.18 0.90
N THR A 614 -21.69 13.43 1.03
CA THR A 614 -21.74 12.00 0.72
C THR A 614 -22.35 11.78 -0.68
N TYR A 615 -21.69 10.98 -1.48
CA TYR A 615 -22.10 10.69 -2.85
C TYR A 615 -22.78 9.33 -2.96
N ALA A 616 -23.67 9.18 -3.97
CA ALA A 616 -24.33 7.91 -4.25
C ALA A 616 -23.32 6.80 -4.59
N LEU A 617 -22.24 7.16 -5.29
CA LEU A 617 -21.09 6.31 -5.57
C LEU A 617 -20.02 6.61 -4.50
N PRO A 618 -19.78 5.75 -3.50
CA PRO A 618 -18.76 5.99 -2.47
C PRO A 618 -17.35 5.76 -3.01
N GLU A 619 -16.36 6.46 -2.45
CA GLU A 619 -14.94 6.14 -2.69
C GLU A 619 -14.62 4.75 -2.15
N ILE A 620 -15.07 4.45 -0.93
CA ILE A 620 -14.78 3.19 -0.24
C ILE A 620 -16.08 2.47 0.09
N VAL A 621 -16.10 1.18 -0.20
CA VAL A 621 -17.13 0.22 0.22
C VAL A 621 -16.53 -0.66 1.31
N ALA A 622 -17.03 -0.57 2.55
CA ALA A 622 -16.61 -1.44 3.63
C ALA A 622 -17.63 -2.56 3.87
N VAL A 623 -17.16 -3.77 4.06
CA VAL A 623 -17.94 -4.95 4.42
C VAL A 623 -17.45 -5.43 5.76
N VAL A 624 -18.30 -5.38 6.79
CA VAL A 624 -17.98 -5.79 8.16
C VAL A 624 -18.63 -7.14 8.44
N ASP A 625 -17.83 -8.14 8.78
CA ASP A 625 -18.31 -9.45 9.23
C ASP A 625 -18.73 -9.35 10.71
N THR A 626 -19.99 -9.68 10.99
CA THR A 626 -20.57 -9.54 12.33
C THR A 626 -20.21 -10.70 13.26
N THR A 627 -19.48 -11.71 12.80
CA THR A 627 -19.07 -12.85 13.61
C THR A 627 -18.22 -12.41 14.81
N GLY A 628 -18.60 -12.79 16.01
CA GLY A 628 -17.92 -12.42 17.25
C GLY A 628 -18.28 -11.03 17.81
N HIS A 629 -19.06 -10.24 17.08
CA HIS A 629 -19.54 -8.95 17.57
C HIS A 629 -20.77 -9.06 18.46
N SER A 630 -20.82 -8.24 19.50
CA SER A 630 -22.07 -7.79 20.11
C SER A 630 -22.64 -6.60 19.31
N ALA A 631 -23.89 -6.24 19.55
CA ALA A 631 -24.45 -5.03 18.91
C ALA A 631 -23.68 -3.75 19.30
N ALA A 632 -23.12 -3.71 20.52
CA ALA A 632 -22.34 -2.59 21.02
C ALA A 632 -20.95 -2.52 20.35
N SER A 633 -20.22 -3.60 20.23
CA SER A 633 -18.93 -3.62 19.54
C SER A 633 -19.08 -3.35 18.04
N LEU A 634 -20.16 -3.87 17.42
CA LEU A 634 -20.42 -3.66 16.01
C LEU A 634 -20.69 -2.19 15.68
N ILE A 635 -21.48 -1.48 16.49
CA ILE A 635 -21.73 -0.04 16.25
C ILE A 635 -20.46 0.80 16.44
N GLU A 636 -19.57 0.43 17.36
CA GLU A 636 -18.27 1.11 17.49
C GLU A 636 -17.39 0.88 16.26
N THR A 637 -17.27 -0.36 15.77
CA THR A 637 -16.52 -0.66 14.54
C THR A 637 -17.08 0.12 13.37
N VAL A 638 -18.39 0.03 13.11
CA VAL A 638 -19.05 0.71 11.99
C VAL A 638 -18.93 2.22 12.13
N GLY A 639 -19.18 2.77 13.33
CA GLY A 639 -19.04 4.22 13.60
C GLY A 639 -17.61 4.71 13.39
N SER A 640 -16.61 3.91 13.74
CA SER A 640 -15.20 4.27 13.52
C SER A 640 -14.84 4.36 12.02
N ILE A 641 -15.38 3.45 11.18
CA ILE A 641 -15.22 3.47 9.72
C ILE A 641 -15.94 4.69 9.11
N LEU A 642 -17.17 4.98 9.55
CA LEU A 642 -18.00 6.05 9.01
C LEU A 642 -17.52 7.48 9.38
N ARG A 643 -16.45 7.62 10.17
CA ARG A 643 -15.73 8.89 10.31
C ARG A 643 -15.17 9.37 8.96
N HIS A 644 -14.89 8.45 8.04
CA HIS A 644 -14.58 8.81 6.67
C HIS A 644 -15.88 9.18 5.92
N PRO A 645 -16.01 10.40 5.40
CA PRO A 645 -17.29 10.88 4.86
C PRO A 645 -17.72 10.13 3.60
N ASP A 646 -16.79 9.72 2.75
CA ASP A 646 -17.02 9.08 1.45
C ASP A 646 -16.89 7.56 1.53
N CYS A 647 -17.51 6.96 2.57
CA CYS A 647 -17.55 5.53 2.80
C CYS A 647 -18.99 5.07 3.00
N ARG A 648 -19.32 3.88 2.50
CA ARG A 648 -20.53 3.13 2.84
C ARG A 648 -20.17 1.79 3.45
N VAL A 649 -20.97 1.35 4.42
CA VAL A 649 -20.71 0.12 5.18
C VAL A 649 -21.84 -0.88 4.95
N TRP A 650 -21.47 -2.09 4.62
CA TRP A 650 -22.33 -3.27 4.61
C TRP A 650 -21.98 -4.17 5.80
N ILE A 651 -22.96 -4.52 6.60
CA ILE A 651 -22.80 -5.50 7.68
C ILE A 651 -23.36 -6.84 7.22
N ARG A 652 -22.59 -7.91 7.39
CA ARG A 652 -23.02 -9.25 6.99
C ARG A 652 -22.64 -10.29 8.05
N GLY A 653 -23.43 -11.34 8.16
CA GLY A 653 -23.18 -12.44 9.07
C GLY A 653 -24.24 -12.56 10.18
N PRO A 654 -23.97 -13.33 11.24
CA PRO A 654 -24.92 -13.57 12.31
C PRO A 654 -25.34 -12.27 13.02
N GLY A 655 -26.64 -12.03 13.17
CA GLY A 655 -27.17 -10.85 13.89
C GLY A 655 -27.13 -9.53 13.12
N ALA A 656 -26.71 -9.48 11.86
CA ALA A 656 -26.65 -8.26 11.07
C ALA A 656 -28.01 -7.55 10.95
N ASP A 657 -29.06 -8.27 10.58
CA ASP A 657 -30.43 -7.74 10.47
C ASP A 657 -30.97 -7.25 11.84
N GLU A 658 -30.67 -7.96 12.92
CA GLU A 658 -31.08 -7.57 14.27
C GLU A 658 -30.39 -6.29 14.70
N SER A 659 -29.07 -6.18 14.52
CA SER A 659 -28.30 -4.98 14.81
C SER A 659 -28.84 -3.78 14.02
N ARG A 660 -29.13 -3.96 12.72
CA ARG A 660 -29.67 -2.89 11.87
C ARG A 660 -31.05 -2.43 12.35
N ARG A 661 -31.91 -3.35 12.79
CA ARG A 661 -33.21 -3.00 13.38
C ARG A 661 -33.06 -2.21 14.68
N GLN A 662 -32.12 -2.60 15.55
CA GLN A 662 -31.86 -1.92 16.82
C GLN A 662 -31.35 -0.49 16.60
N TRP A 663 -30.54 -0.27 15.56
CA TRP A 663 -30.02 1.06 15.26
C TRP A 663 -31.03 1.97 14.53
N GLY A 664 -32.12 1.40 13.99
CA GLY A 664 -33.11 2.16 13.22
C GLY A 664 -32.48 2.84 11.98
N ASP A 665 -32.89 4.07 11.70
CA ASP A 665 -32.38 4.87 10.57
C ASP A 665 -31.21 5.79 10.97
N ALA A 666 -30.32 5.30 11.87
CA ALA A 666 -29.25 6.11 12.44
C ALA A 666 -28.30 6.71 11.39
N ASP A 667 -27.95 5.94 10.35
CA ASP A 667 -27.11 6.43 9.24
C ASP A 667 -27.49 5.69 7.94
N CYS A 668 -27.84 6.46 6.89
CA CYS A 668 -28.22 5.92 5.59
C CYS A 668 -27.07 5.23 4.83
N ARG A 669 -25.83 5.41 5.28
CA ARG A 669 -24.65 4.75 4.72
C ARG A 669 -24.49 3.30 5.17
N ILE A 670 -25.29 2.83 6.15
CA ILE A 670 -25.23 1.45 6.68
C ILE A 670 -26.27 0.60 5.96
N GLN A 671 -25.82 -0.48 5.36
CA GLN A 671 -26.63 -1.47 4.64
C GLN A 671 -26.42 -2.87 5.23
N VAL A 672 -27.33 -3.81 4.96
CA VAL A 672 -27.20 -5.23 5.35
C VAL A 672 -26.96 -6.07 4.11
N GLY A 673 -26.13 -7.10 4.22
CA GLY A 673 -25.82 -8.05 3.16
C GLY A 673 -24.50 -7.74 2.45
N LEU A 674 -24.47 -7.96 1.14
CA LEU A 674 -23.31 -7.68 0.29
C LEU A 674 -23.58 -6.45 -0.58
N PRO A 675 -22.54 -5.64 -0.85
CA PRO A 675 -22.66 -4.56 -1.81
C PRO A 675 -22.99 -5.11 -3.19
N GLY A 676 -23.69 -4.33 -3.99
CA GLY A 676 -23.90 -4.60 -5.41
C GLY A 676 -22.61 -4.40 -6.22
N ASP A 677 -22.71 -3.75 -7.39
CA ASP A 677 -21.53 -3.46 -8.20
C ASP A 677 -20.62 -2.42 -7.51
N THR A 678 -19.37 -2.80 -7.27
CA THR A 678 -18.32 -1.97 -6.65
C THR A 678 -17.26 -1.52 -7.65
N ALA A 679 -17.40 -1.86 -8.94
CA ALA A 679 -16.37 -1.61 -9.96
C ALA A 679 -16.00 -0.12 -10.13
N ARG A 680 -16.92 0.78 -9.79
CA ARG A 680 -16.73 2.23 -9.88
C ARG A 680 -16.21 2.87 -8.58
N SER A 681 -16.27 2.18 -7.44
CA SER A 681 -15.63 2.63 -6.20
C SER A 681 -14.11 2.52 -6.33
N HIS A 682 -13.37 3.24 -5.51
CA HIS A 682 -11.91 3.10 -5.51
C HIS A 682 -11.48 1.75 -4.92
N ALA A 683 -12.02 1.39 -3.76
CA ALA A 683 -11.66 0.17 -3.06
C ALA A 683 -12.81 -0.45 -2.30
N VAL A 684 -12.70 -1.77 -2.09
CA VAL A 684 -13.50 -2.56 -1.15
C VAL A 684 -12.63 -2.90 0.05
N LEU A 685 -13.18 -2.71 1.24
CA LEU A 685 -12.56 -3.00 2.52
C LEU A 685 -13.34 -4.12 3.20
N GLU A 686 -12.73 -5.28 3.43
CA GLU A 686 -13.30 -6.34 4.27
C GLU A 686 -12.74 -6.24 5.68
N VAL A 687 -13.61 -6.19 6.68
CA VAL A 687 -13.26 -6.11 8.10
C VAL A 687 -13.77 -7.36 8.81
N ARG A 688 -12.87 -8.11 9.41
CA ARG A 688 -13.16 -9.33 10.16
C ARG A 688 -12.66 -9.18 11.58
N GLY A 689 -13.51 -9.46 12.55
CA GLY A 689 -13.20 -9.35 13.97
C GLY A 689 -13.38 -7.92 14.53
N LEU A 690 -12.98 -7.76 15.78
CA LEU A 690 -13.21 -6.56 16.59
C LEU A 690 -12.14 -5.48 16.30
N VAL A 691 -12.32 -4.73 15.23
CA VAL A 691 -11.35 -3.73 14.78
C VAL A 691 -11.94 -2.33 14.85
N LEU A 692 -11.22 -1.42 15.48
CA LEU A 692 -11.54 0.02 15.55
C LEU A 692 -10.59 0.83 14.67
N PHE A 693 -11.13 1.82 13.98
CA PHE A 693 -10.39 2.70 13.08
C PHE A 693 -10.13 4.06 13.76
N GLY A 694 -8.87 4.46 13.87
CA GLY A 694 -8.49 5.81 14.24
C GLY A 694 -8.97 6.85 13.20
N ALA A 695 -8.92 8.14 13.56
CA ALA A 695 -9.49 9.21 12.73
C ALA A 695 -8.97 9.22 11.28
N ASP A 696 -7.70 8.91 11.06
CA ASP A 696 -7.05 8.92 9.74
C ASP A 696 -6.79 7.52 9.16
N ALA A 697 -7.22 6.47 9.85
CA ALA A 697 -6.87 5.09 9.51
C ALA A 697 -7.24 4.75 8.06
N LEU A 698 -8.47 5.02 7.66
CA LEU A 698 -8.98 4.71 6.32
C LEU A 698 -8.22 5.47 5.23
N ARG A 699 -7.93 6.75 5.47
CA ARG A 699 -7.12 7.58 4.57
C ARG A 699 -5.71 7.00 4.40
N ARG A 700 -5.05 6.60 5.50
CA ARG A 700 -3.71 6.00 5.46
C ARG A 700 -3.69 4.67 4.70
N LEU A 701 -4.72 3.82 4.86
CA LEU A 701 -4.84 2.58 4.11
C LEU A 701 -4.87 2.84 2.59
N VAL A 702 -5.68 3.80 2.15
CA VAL A 702 -5.80 4.17 0.72
C VAL A 702 -4.52 4.84 0.19
N GLU A 703 -3.88 5.67 1.01
CA GLU A 703 -2.63 6.38 0.63
C GLU A 703 -1.42 5.45 0.45
N THR A 704 -1.48 4.18 0.88
CA THR A 704 -0.45 3.19 0.55
C THR A 704 -0.28 2.97 -0.95
N GLY A 705 -1.32 3.22 -1.74
CA GLY A 705 -1.35 2.91 -3.16
C GLY A 705 -1.36 1.41 -3.48
N ALA A 706 -1.51 0.55 -2.47
CA ALA A 706 -1.57 -0.89 -2.65
C ALA A 706 -2.88 -1.30 -3.31
N ASP A 707 -2.80 -2.14 -4.33
CA ASP A 707 -3.97 -2.72 -4.99
C ASP A 707 -4.58 -3.88 -4.19
N ARG A 708 -3.77 -4.57 -3.37
CA ARG A 708 -4.18 -5.55 -2.37
C ARG A 708 -3.36 -5.37 -1.10
N LEU A 709 -4.03 -5.12 0.02
CA LEU A 709 -3.40 -4.91 1.33
C LEU A 709 -4.17 -5.70 2.39
N THR A 710 -3.46 -6.56 3.13
CA THR A 710 -3.96 -7.17 4.36
C THR A 710 -3.28 -6.51 5.57
N VAL A 711 -4.08 -6.13 6.55
CA VAL A 711 -3.60 -5.53 7.79
C VAL A 711 -4.06 -6.40 8.96
N ASP A 712 -3.09 -6.91 9.71
CA ASP A 712 -3.34 -7.70 10.92
C ASP A 712 -3.47 -6.79 12.14
N VAL A 713 -4.57 -6.92 12.86
CA VAL A 713 -4.82 -6.21 14.12
C VAL A 713 -4.69 -7.18 15.30
N GLY A 714 -3.53 -7.78 15.40
CA GLY A 714 -3.26 -8.81 16.40
C GLY A 714 -4.28 -9.97 16.34
N ASN A 715 -4.68 -10.47 17.50
CA ASN A 715 -5.71 -11.51 17.58
C ASN A 715 -7.14 -10.97 17.46
N SER A 716 -7.30 -9.67 17.34
CA SER A 716 -8.63 -9.05 17.30
C SER A 716 -9.29 -9.12 15.93
N GLY A 717 -8.50 -9.24 14.85
CA GLY A 717 -9.05 -9.36 13.51
C GLY A 717 -8.11 -8.91 12.40
N THR A 718 -8.67 -8.85 11.20
CA THR A 718 -7.97 -8.45 9.98
C THR A 718 -8.79 -7.45 9.17
N VAL A 719 -8.08 -6.59 8.46
CA VAL A 719 -8.66 -5.68 7.47
C VAL A 719 -8.02 -5.97 6.13
N GLU A 720 -8.80 -6.29 5.11
CA GLU A 720 -8.32 -6.49 3.75
C GLU A 720 -8.87 -5.39 2.84
N LEU A 721 -7.97 -4.62 2.21
CA LEU A 721 -8.30 -3.63 1.19
C LEU A 721 -7.96 -4.20 -0.18
N ARG A 722 -8.89 -4.07 -1.14
CA ARG A 722 -8.69 -4.39 -2.56
C ARG A 722 -9.20 -3.26 -3.42
N THR A 723 -8.39 -2.78 -4.34
CA THR A 723 -8.88 -1.80 -5.31
C THR A 723 -9.82 -2.44 -6.32
N SER A 724 -10.78 -1.67 -6.81
CA SER A 724 -11.64 -2.12 -7.91
C SER A 724 -10.83 -2.41 -9.16
N ARG A 725 -9.74 -1.66 -9.38
CA ARG A 725 -8.78 -1.86 -10.46
C ARG A 725 -8.21 -3.28 -10.49
N SER A 726 -7.70 -3.76 -9.36
CA SER A 726 -7.15 -5.11 -9.28
C SER A 726 -8.20 -6.19 -9.48
N ASN A 727 -9.37 -6.03 -8.84
CA ASN A 727 -10.47 -6.98 -8.95
C ASN A 727 -11.05 -7.08 -10.38
N CYS A 728 -11.28 -5.93 -11.04
CA CYS A 728 -11.85 -5.90 -12.39
C CYS A 728 -10.88 -6.50 -13.40
N ARG A 729 -9.59 -6.14 -13.33
CA ARG A 729 -8.57 -6.67 -14.25
C ARG A 729 -8.37 -8.17 -14.07
N ALA A 730 -8.27 -8.65 -12.84
CA ALA A 730 -8.16 -10.08 -12.58
C ALA A 730 -9.38 -10.87 -13.09
N ARG A 731 -10.61 -10.36 -12.88
CA ARG A 731 -11.83 -10.99 -13.42
C ARG A 731 -11.84 -11.04 -14.94
N ARG A 732 -11.43 -9.95 -15.62
CA ARG A 732 -11.36 -9.88 -17.10
C ARG A 732 -10.53 -11.02 -17.67
N TRP A 733 -9.41 -11.34 -17.03
CA TRP A 733 -8.45 -12.30 -17.56
C TRP A 733 -8.56 -13.71 -16.98
N SER A 734 -9.32 -13.91 -15.89
CA SER A 734 -9.38 -15.21 -15.18
C SER A 734 -9.87 -16.36 -16.08
N SER A 735 -10.90 -16.14 -16.89
CA SER A 735 -11.42 -17.17 -17.80
C SER A 735 -10.49 -17.48 -18.95
N THR A 736 -9.85 -16.46 -19.54
CA THR A 736 -8.90 -16.60 -20.66
C THR A 736 -7.66 -17.35 -20.23
N MET A 737 -7.18 -17.11 -19.00
CA MET A 737 -5.96 -17.72 -18.45
C MET A 737 -6.23 -19.03 -17.72
N GLY A 738 -7.48 -19.37 -17.41
CA GLY A 738 -7.81 -20.54 -16.58
C GLY A 738 -7.26 -20.44 -15.15
N THR A 739 -7.05 -19.21 -14.65
CA THR A 739 -6.45 -18.92 -13.35
C THR A 739 -7.48 -18.24 -12.46
N ALA A 740 -7.52 -18.59 -11.17
CA ALA A 740 -8.43 -17.94 -10.24
C ALA A 740 -8.14 -16.43 -10.14
N SER A 741 -9.21 -15.62 -10.01
CA SER A 741 -9.05 -14.15 -9.93
C SER A 741 -8.16 -13.72 -8.76
N GLU A 742 -8.19 -14.44 -7.64
CA GLU A 742 -7.33 -14.18 -6.47
C GLU A 742 -5.84 -14.29 -6.81
N ASP A 743 -5.46 -15.38 -7.51
CA ASP A 743 -4.08 -15.63 -7.92
C ASP A 743 -3.61 -14.58 -8.95
N LEU A 744 -4.54 -14.12 -9.82
CA LEU A 744 -4.24 -13.07 -10.78
C LEU A 744 -4.09 -11.69 -10.12
N VAL A 745 -4.86 -11.38 -9.07
CA VAL A 745 -4.62 -10.15 -8.30
C VAL A 745 -3.20 -10.15 -7.75
N GLU A 746 -2.75 -11.24 -7.14
CA GLU A 746 -1.39 -11.34 -6.61
C GLU A 746 -0.33 -11.29 -7.71
N ALA A 747 -0.52 -11.99 -8.83
CA ALA A 747 0.42 -12.02 -9.95
C ALA A 747 0.56 -10.66 -10.67
N LEU A 748 -0.51 -9.86 -10.74
CA LEU A 748 -0.53 -8.59 -11.47
C LEU A 748 -0.28 -7.36 -10.58
N PHE A 749 -0.59 -7.45 -9.28
CA PHE A 749 -0.54 -6.30 -8.38
C PHE A 749 0.25 -6.54 -7.10
N GLY A 750 0.65 -7.78 -6.85
CA GLY A 750 1.28 -8.16 -5.58
C GLY A 750 0.28 -8.20 -4.43
N HIS A 751 0.78 -8.54 -3.25
CA HIS A 751 0.01 -8.55 -2.02
C HIS A 751 0.85 -7.96 -0.89
N MET A 752 0.37 -6.88 -0.29
CA MET A 752 1.04 -6.19 0.80
C MET A 752 0.44 -6.63 2.14
N HIS A 753 1.28 -7.00 3.09
CA HIS A 753 0.90 -7.30 4.47
C HIS A 753 1.47 -6.26 5.43
N ARG A 754 0.66 -5.80 6.39
CA ARG A 754 1.01 -4.77 7.36
C ARG A 754 0.41 -5.05 8.72
N THR A 755 0.87 -4.31 9.72
CA THR A 755 0.29 -4.32 11.07
C THR A 755 -0.69 -3.17 11.28
N GLY A 756 -1.72 -3.40 12.09
CA GLY A 756 -2.76 -2.40 12.38
C GLY A 756 -2.22 -1.12 13.01
N ALA A 757 -1.17 -1.25 13.81
CA ALA A 757 -0.53 -0.12 14.47
C ALA A 757 0.05 0.92 13.49
N GLU A 758 0.49 0.50 12.29
CA GLU A 758 0.98 1.41 11.24
C GLU A 758 -0.11 2.37 10.75
N PHE A 759 -1.34 1.93 10.79
CA PHE A 759 -2.49 2.69 10.26
C PHE A 759 -3.37 3.31 11.35
N GLY A 760 -3.10 3.02 12.63
CA GLY A 760 -3.99 3.43 13.72
C GLY A 760 -5.25 2.58 13.76
N LEU A 761 -5.12 1.28 13.50
CA LEU A 761 -6.15 0.28 13.76
C LEU A 761 -5.92 -0.34 15.12
N PHE A 762 -6.98 -0.53 15.88
CA PHE A 762 -6.93 -0.98 17.26
C PHE A 762 -7.87 -2.17 17.48
N ALA A 763 -7.57 -2.96 18.52
CA ALA A 763 -8.48 -3.96 19.02
C ALA A 763 -9.73 -3.32 19.65
N GLY A 764 -10.92 -3.82 19.31
CA GLY A 764 -12.16 -3.49 19.97
C GLY A 764 -12.48 -4.44 21.11
N GLU A 765 -13.35 -4.01 22.03
CA GLU A 765 -13.89 -4.85 23.09
C GLU A 765 -15.17 -5.58 22.63
N VAL A 766 -15.40 -6.82 23.09
CA VAL A 766 -16.63 -7.55 22.79
C VAL A 766 -17.86 -6.85 23.40
N GLN A 767 -17.71 -6.28 24.59
CA GLN A 767 -18.77 -5.55 25.31
C GLN A 767 -18.24 -4.17 25.75
N PRO A 768 -18.08 -3.24 24.80
CA PRO A 768 -17.59 -1.91 25.12
C PRO A 768 -18.64 -1.16 25.96
N LYS A 769 -18.17 -0.24 26.79
CA LYS A 769 -19.04 0.71 27.48
C LYS A 769 -19.44 1.81 26.52
N LEU A 770 -20.63 1.70 25.93
CA LEU A 770 -21.22 2.80 25.18
C LEU A 770 -21.48 3.99 26.13
N ALA A 771 -21.14 5.20 25.68
CA ALA A 771 -21.08 6.39 26.48
C ALA A 771 -22.38 6.68 27.28
N TRP A 772 -22.27 6.66 28.59
CA TRP A 772 -23.11 7.29 29.59
C TRP A 772 -22.24 7.71 30.76
#